data_f82de65a474b19180d4026870bb56dd8
#
_entry.id   f82de65a474b19180d4026870bb56dd8
#
_cell.length_a   1.000
_cell.length_b   1.000
_cell.length_c   1.000
_cell.angle_alpha   90.00
_cell.angle_beta   90.00
_cell.angle_gamma   90.00
#
_symmetry.space_group_name_H-M   'P 1'
#
loop_
_entity.id
_entity.type
_entity.pdbx_description
1 polymer ?
#
loop_
_entity_poly.entity_id
_entity_poly.type
_entity_poly.pdbx_seq_one_letter_code
_entity_poly.pdbx_strand_id
1 'polypeptide(L)'
;MSPARPPRISLLLFVALLVAALAAACGSHGGSAFSPQGDDGGTAGDGTAGGSDGPSLLGEGGSGDAPSGPLAIAPTNSTLSVPFGAQLPTRTFTVTAGGVPVPASFTIDLGQIATIGASSGVLAPSGVIGGVAHVTATFGGQSVSTAITVTVTMQQNGAPAGYDAGGGTGGNGGVGGNGPGGQVGASGQAVLNGTPTADTGLTWLYPYDKTVWPQGLLAPLLQWAPGAVGKYDAVYIHLSEAGFDYQGYFAANGAPFQNHPILQQAWDTLSYSNQGGPVAVTLVFSSGGKAYGPLTETWTIAQGTLTGTVYYNSYGTALVTNYCAPANWNGGAQICFGGATLAIKHGATSPVLVAGQNSPPGDDSGCRVCHSVAAQGAQLVTQHGDNYAQASAYALAPPVAETVMGPANGLFAFPAVSPDGTLLFNNCGPLPGTTPASTSALYAIPSGSAVATTGLPSGLAASTPVFSPDGKHLAFGDYGGDKVSLASIDYDPASTAFSNKQNLDTPTGGDADVFPAFLPTNDAVIYERELSGSSYGATWSGSKGQLWWADLKTHTAAELKNANGDAYLPTTFGTNHATDWNLQYEPTVNPVVSGGYAWVVFTSRRLYGNVATQDPWLSDPRNYDPTSAPNTKKLWVAAIDLNAPPGSDPSHPAFYLPAQELMAGNSRGYWVVDPCEQNGVSCLTGDQCCSGYCGPAEAGLVCGTPPAGCVSLSNKCTQNSDCCGSSTGIECIDGYCATPTPQ
;
A
#
# COMPACT_ATOMS: atom_id res chain seq x y z
N MET A 1 -57.51 9.48 -0.07
CA MET A 1 -57.06 10.88 -0.18
C MET A 1 -55.54 10.86 -0.13
N SER A 2 -54.92 10.89 -1.30
CA SER A 2 -53.45 10.93 -1.47
C SER A 2 -52.98 12.38 -1.48
N PRO A 3 -51.85 12.72 -0.86
CA PRO A 3 -51.26 14.05 -1.01
C PRO A 3 -50.40 14.14 -2.30
N ALA A 4 -50.59 15.23 -2.99
CA ALA A 4 -49.96 15.58 -4.26
C ALA A 4 -48.43 15.85 -4.13
N ARG A 5 -47.68 15.42 -5.13
CA ARG A 5 -46.26 15.71 -5.30
C ARG A 5 -46.07 17.13 -5.86
N PRO A 6 -45.05 17.91 -5.41
CA PRO A 6 -44.68 19.18 -6.04
C PRO A 6 -43.86 18.95 -7.33
N PRO A 7 -43.84 19.92 -8.27
CA PRO A 7 -43.22 19.77 -9.58
C PRO A 7 -41.69 19.91 -9.53
N ARG A 8 -41.02 19.09 -10.36
CA ARG A 8 -39.57 19.18 -10.64
C ARG A 8 -39.30 20.39 -11.50
N ILE A 9 -38.58 21.38 -10.98
CA ILE A 9 -38.00 22.50 -11.75
C ILE A 9 -36.60 22.08 -12.20
N SER A 10 -36.36 22.21 -13.48
CA SER A 10 -35.14 21.77 -14.21
C SER A 10 -33.88 22.52 -13.73
N LEU A 11 -32.90 21.75 -13.30
CA LEU A 11 -31.52 22.15 -12.95
C LEU A 11 -30.63 22.14 -14.21
N LEU A 12 -31.00 22.83 -15.26
CA LEU A 12 -30.25 22.86 -16.55
C LEU A 12 -29.82 24.29 -16.97
N LEU A 13 -29.85 25.29 -16.05
CA LEU A 13 -29.52 26.67 -16.39
C LEU A 13 -28.36 27.28 -15.56
N PHE A 14 -27.61 26.48 -14.79
CA PHE A 14 -26.50 27.02 -13.97
C PHE A 14 -25.10 26.60 -14.41
N VAL A 15 -24.95 25.78 -15.43
CA VAL A 15 -23.63 25.35 -15.95
C VAL A 15 -23.09 26.18 -17.10
N ALA A 16 -23.92 27.07 -17.68
CA ALA A 16 -23.53 27.86 -18.86
C ALA A 16 -22.93 29.27 -18.52
N LEU A 17 -22.77 29.62 -17.26
CA LEU A 17 -22.32 30.98 -16.87
C LEU A 17 -20.95 31.00 -16.14
N LEU A 18 -20.27 29.91 -15.99
CA LEU A 18 -18.94 29.82 -15.35
C LEU A 18 -17.75 29.58 -16.30
N VAL A 19 -17.95 29.52 -17.61
CA VAL A 19 -16.90 29.32 -18.62
C VAL A 19 -16.49 30.61 -19.37
N ALA A 20 -17.08 31.74 -19.05
CA ALA A 20 -16.84 33.01 -19.79
C ALA A 20 -15.98 34.05 -19.04
N ALA A 21 -15.27 33.70 -17.98
CA ALA A 21 -14.49 34.63 -17.16
C ALA A 21 -12.99 34.37 -17.01
N LEU A 22 -12.37 33.60 -17.89
CA LEU A 22 -10.91 33.27 -17.85
C LEU A 22 -10.21 33.46 -19.20
N ALA A 23 -10.52 34.49 -19.94
CA ALA A 23 -9.81 34.85 -21.15
C ALA A 23 -9.66 36.38 -21.26
N ALA A 24 -8.79 36.98 -20.42
CA ALA A 24 -8.22 38.30 -20.65
C ALA A 24 -7.12 38.63 -19.64
N ALA A 25 -5.88 38.17 -19.90
CA ALA A 25 -4.64 38.81 -19.44
C ALA A 25 -3.45 38.22 -20.21
N CYS A 26 -3.33 38.53 -21.50
CA CYS A 26 -2.06 38.49 -22.25
C CYS A 26 -1.67 39.94 -22.51
N GLY A 27 -0.65 40.44 -21.84
CA GLY A 27 0.04 41.69 -22.11
C GLY A 27 1.49 41.39 -22.52
N SER A 28 1.77 41.68 -23.77
CA SER A 28 3.05 41.54 -24.47
C SER A 28 4.11 42.52 -23.94
N HIS A 29 5.40 42.08 -24.00
CA HIS A 29 6.63 42.85 -24.32
C HIS A 29 7.76 41.81 -24.35
N GLY A 30 8.52 41.60 -25.34
CA GLY A 30 9.19 42.42 -26.31
C GLY A 30 10.55 41.70 -26.52
N GLY A 31 10.82 41.25 -27.74
CA GLY A 31 11.93 40.37 -28.08
C GLY A 31 13.29 41.04 -28.05
N SER A 32 14.31 40.18 -27.97
CA SER A 32 15.59 40.40 -28.65
C SER A 32 16.14 39.07 -29.09
N ALA A 33 16.15 38.91 -30.41
CA ALA A 33 16.80 37.83 -31.09
C ALA A 33 18.30 38.02 -31.10
N PHE A 34 19.07 36.96 -30.89
CA PHE A 34 20.40 36.78 -31.47
C PHE A 34 20.46 35.42 -32.16
N SER A 35 20.59 35.51 -33.49
CA SER A 35 20.90 34.38 -34.36
C SER A 35 22.39 34.08 -34.35
N PRO A 36 22.77 32.84 -34.66
CA PRO A 36 24.16 32.41 -34.76
C PRO A 36 24.67 32.59 -36.19
N GLN A 37 25.94 32.93 -36.32
CA GLN A 37 26.75 32.82 -37.53
C GLN A 37 28.15 32.44 -37.05
N GLY A 38 28.77 31.38 -37.34
CA GLY A 38 29.03 30.73 -38.65
C GLY A 38 30.45 31.01 -39.10
N ASP A 39 31.24 29.96 -38.98
CA ASP A 39 32.36 29.54 -39.84
C ASP A 39 33.71 30.28 -39.92
N ASP A 40 34.65 29.38 -39.88
CA ASP A 40 35.85 29.20 -40.71
C ASP A 40 37.24 29.57 -40.17
N GLY A 41 37.97 28.56 -39.87
CA GLY A 41 39.14 28.01 -40.56
C GLY A 41 40.38 28.89 -40.77
N GLY A 42 41.54 28.38 -40.35
CA GLY A 42 42.78 28.86 -41.00
C GLY A 42 44.05 28.83 -40.15
N THR A 43 44.73 27.71 -40.22
CA THR A 43 46.18 27.51 -40.36
C THR A 43 47.22 28.48 -39.78
N ALA A 44 48.13 27.84 -39.10
CA ALA A 44 49.53 28.09 -38.81
C ALA A 44 50.30 29.24 -39.53
N GLY A 45 51.15 29.95 -38.80
CA GLY A 45 52.22 30.83 -39.31
C GLY A 45 53.16 31.19 -38.23
N ASP A 46 54.36 30.62 -38.36
CA ASP A 46 55.60 30.85 -37.64
C ASP A 46 56.13 32.26 -37.90
N GLY A 47 56.81 32.91 -36.93
CA GLY A 47 57.47 34.22 -37.19
C GLY A 47 58.11 34.86 -35.97
N THR A 48 59.40 34.71 -35.91
CA THR A 48 60.39 35.19 -34.97
C THR A 48 60.48 36.69 -34.76
N ALA A 49 60.89 37.05 -33.53
CA ALA A 49 61.91 38.07 -33.09
C ALA A 49 61.59 39.57 -33.17
N GLY A 50 61.86 40.25 -32.07
CA GLY A 50 62.22 41.67 -32.02
C GLY A 50 61.85 42.35 -30.69
N GLY A 51 62.87 42.51 -29.83
CA GLY A 51 62.68 43.13 -28.51
C GLY A 51 62.56 44.66 -28.59
N SER A 52 61.99 45.23 -27.51
CA SER A 52 62.48 46.52 -26.96
C SER A 52 61.89 46.67 -25.53
N ASP A 53 62.78 47.10 -24.66
CA ASP A 53 62.63 47.39 -23.27
C ASP A 53 61.56 48.46 -22.96
N GLY A 54 60.59 48.16 -22.06
CA GLY A 54 59.79 49.15 -21.39
C GLY A 54 59.59 48.71 -19.91
N PRO A 55 59.62 49.61 -18.95
CA PRO A 55 59.72 49.25 -17.55
C PRO A 55 58.38 48.60 -17.09
N SER A 56 58.51 47.39 -16.58
CA SER A 56 57.46 46.64 -15.92
C SER A 56 57.05 47.36 -14.64
N LEU A 57 55.84 47.97 -14.64
CA LEU A 57 55.06 48.29 -13.48
C LEU A 57 54.13 47.13 -13.14
N LEU A 58 54.73 45.99 -12.88
CA LEU A 58 54.00 44.93 -12.15
C LEU A 58 54.10 45.22 -10.66
N GLY A 59 53.10 45.91 -10.14
CA GLY A 59 52.82 45.84 -8.74
C GLY A 59 52.67 44.36 -8.38
N GLU A 60 53.50 43.90 -7.47
CA GLU A 60 53.30 42.64 -6.77
C GLU A 60 51.89 42.70 -6.05
N GLY A 61 50.82 42.36 -6.79
CA GLY A 61 49.59 41.94 -6.17
C GLY A 61 49.93 40.66 -5.43
N GLY A 62 50.12 40.76 -4.13
CA GLY A 62 50.28 39.59 -3.28
C GLY A 62 49.17 38.62 -3.60
N SER A 63 49.53 37.47 -4.11
CA SER A 63 48.71 36.28 -4.07
C SER A 63 48.53 35.95 -2.59
N GLY A 64 47.53 36.55 -1.96
CA GLY A 64 47.10 36.07 -0.65
C GLY A 64 46.85 34.59 -0.85
N ASP A 65 47.68 33.76 -0.20
CA ASP A 65 47.47 32.30 -0.21
C ASP A 65 46.01 32.05 0.11
N ALA A 66 45.34 31.34 -0.82
CA ALA A 66 43.95 30.94 -0.57
C ALA A 66 43.91 30.22 0.78
N PRO A 67 42.94 30.53 1.67
CA PRO A 67 42.87 29.92 2.99
C PRO A 67 43.05 28.41 2.87
N SER A 68 44.12 27.89 3.49
CA SER A 68 44.46 26.46 3.48
C SER A 68 44.25 25.87 4.86
N GLY A 69 43.77 24.62 4.90
CA GLY A 69 43.48 23.91 6.12
C GLY A 69 42.20 23.09 6.02
N PRO A 70 41.86 22.32 7.05
CA PRO A 70 40.66 21.50 7.03
C PRO A 70 39.39 22.38 6.93
N LEU A 71 38.45 21.94 6.11
CA LEU A 71 37.15 22.59 6.01
C LEU A 71 36.29 22.28 7.25
N ALA A 72 35.59 23.29 7.73
CA ALA A 72 34.56 23.16 8.74
C ALA A 72 33.30 23.88 8.29
N ILE A 73 32.16 23.19 8.42
CA ILE A 73 30.84 23.74 8.12
C ILE A 73 30.07 24.05 9.41
N ALA A 74 29.34 25.13 9.44
CA ALA A 74 28.50 25.53 10.57
C ALA A 74 27.14 26.03 10.08
N PRO A 75 26.04 25.74 10.83
CA PRO A 75 25.98 24.90 12.03
C PRO A 75 26.15 23.41 11.74
N THR A 76 26.62 22.61 12.71
CA THR A 76 26.70 21.16 12.60
C THR A 76 25.49 20.51 13.26
N ASN A 77 24.97 19.41 12.64
CA ASN A 77 23.89 18.58 13.17
C ASN A 77 22.72 19.41 13.73
N SER A 78 22.28 20.38 12.92
CA SER A 78 21.24 21.32 13.33
C SER A 78 19.84 20.80 13.10
N THR A 79 18.87 21.30 13.89
CA THR A 79 17.44 21.03 13.71
C THR A 79 16.73 22.30 13.24
N LEU A 80 15.68 22.13 12.43
CA LEU A 80 14.82 23.19 11.95
C LEU A 80 13.35 22.77 12.11
N SER A 81 12.62 23.38 13.03
CA SER A 81 11.19 23.18 13.17
C SER A 81 10.44 24.04 12.16
N VAL A 82 9.54 23.42 11.41
CA VAL A 82 8.80 24.00 10.29
C VAL A 82 7.30 23.86 10.55
N PRO A 83 6.61 24.91 11.00
CA PRO A 83 5.16 24.83 11.17
C PRO A 83 4.46 24.64 9.82
N PHE A 84 3.62 23.61 9.72
CA PHE A 84 2.88 23.30 8.49
C PHE A 84 1.97 24.46 8.09
N GLY A 85 2.04 24.88 6.82
CA GLY A 85 1.20 25.95 6.28
C GLY A 85 1.54 27.37 6.75
N ALA A 86 2.63 27.57 7.51
CA ALA A 86 3.12 28.87 7.95
C ALA A 86 4.26 29.39 7.08
N GLN A 87 4.76 30.58 7.39
CA GLN A 87 5.96 31.11 6.75
C GLN A 87 7.16 30.21 7.06
N LEU A 88 7.86 29.78 6.02
CA LEU A 88 8.98 28.84 6.15
C LEU A 88 10.21 29.52 6.74
N PRO A 89 10.78 28.98 7.84
CA PRO A 89 12.05 29.44 8.37
C PRO A 89 13.19 29.00 7.42
N THR A 90 14.29 29.76 7.41
CA THR A 90 15.51 29.41 6.66
C THR A 90 16.67 29.13 7.59
N ARG A 91 17.69 28.40 7.11
CA ARG A 91 18.93 28.16 7.82
C ARG A 91 20.12 28.49 6.92
N THR A 92 21.03 29.33 7.39
CA THR A 92 22.25 29.66 6.65
C THR A 92 23.40 28.80 7.13
N PHE A 93 24.11 28.18 6.20
CA PHE A 93 25.34 27.44 6.43
C PHE A 93 26.53 28.28 5.99
N THR A 94 27.63 28.21 6.73
CA THR A 94 28.89 28.89 6.44
C THR A 94 30.05 27.90 6.53
N VAL A 95 31.16 28.19 5.80
CA VAL A 95 32.32 27.30 5.76
C VAL A 95 33.57 28.08 6.07
N THR A 96 34.48 27.47 6.82
CA THR A 96 35.83 27.98 7.07
C THR A 96 36.85 26.96 6.62
N ALA A 97 38.01 27.45 6.15
CA ALA A 97 39.22 26.66 5.89
C ALA A 97 40.32 27.11 6.89
N GLY A 98 40.79 26.20 7.74
CA GLY A 98 41.73 26.57 8.82
C GLY A 98 41.21 27.66 9.75
N GLY A 99 39.88 27.79 9.91
CA GLY A 99 39.23 28.81 10.73
C GLY A 99 38.94 30.13 10.00
N VAL A 100 39.33 30.30 8.74
CA VAL A 100 39.07 31.49 7.92
C VAL A 100 37.85 31.28 7.06
N PRO A 101 36.82 32.18 7.03
CA PRO A 101 35.66 32.06 6.16
C PRO A 101 36.01 31.96 4.68
N VAL A 102 35.42 31.05 3.95
CA VAL A 102 35.64 30.81 2.52
C VAL A 102 34.36 30.76 1.73
N PRO A 103 34.32 31.18 0.44
CA PRO A 103 33.17 31.04 -0.42
C PRO A 103 33.11 29.59 -0.92
N ALA A 104 32.25 28.78 -0.28
CA ALA A 104 32.03 27.40 -0.68
C ALA A 104 30.81 27.28 -1.59
N SER A 105 30.76 26.22 -2.41
CA SER A 105 29.54 25.79 -3.07
C SER A 105 28.82 24.74 -2.23
N PHE A 106 27.48 24.85 -2.15
CA PHE A 106 26.65 24.02 -1.32
C PHE A 106 25.69 23.13 -2.14
N THR A 107 25.51 21.91 -1.69
CA THR A 107 24.51 20.96 -2.20
C THR A 107 23.76 20.32 -1.03
N ILE A 108 22.60 19.75 -1.31
CA ILE A 108 21.81 18.93 -0.37
C ILE A 108 21.42 17.64 -1.07
N ASP A 109 21.42 16.53 -0.34
CA ASP A 109 21.11 15.19 -0.85
C ASP A 109 19.62 14.97 -1.10
N LEU A 110 18.74 15.43 -0.20
CA LEU A 110 17.30 15.19 -0.24
C LEU A 110 16.52 16.49 -0.56
N GLY A 111 16.44 16.80 -1.86
CA GLY A 111 15.79 18.00 -2.37
C GLY A 111 14.29 18.10 -2.04
N GLN A 112 13.60 16.99 -1.76
CA GLN A 112 12.20 16.98 -1.33
C GLN A 112 12.02 17.51 0.10
N ILE A 113 13.03 17.40 0.97
CA ILE A 113 13.01 17.93 2.34
C ILE A 113 13.31 19.42 2.33
N ALA A 114 14.36 19.83 1.61
CA ALA A 114 14.77 21.23 1.52
C ALA A 114 15.62 21.48 0.26
N THR A 115 15.70 22.76 -0.13
CA THR A 115 16.64 23.23 -1.15
C THR A 115 17.70 24.11 -0.50
N ILE A 116 18.89 24.24 -1.12
CA ILE A 116 19.94 25.10 -0.64
C ILE A 116 20.49 25.98 -1.76
N GLY A 117 20.71 27.25 -1.47
CA GLY A 117 21.35 28.16 -2.42
C GLY A 117 22.82 27.83 -2.61
N ALA A 118 23.19 27.44 -3.82
CA ALA A 118 24.53 26.87 -4.14
C ALA A 118 25.71 27.76 -3.73
N SER A 119 25.56 29.10 -3.76
CA SER A 119 26.61 30.06 -3.34
C SER A 119 26.29 30.77 -2.03
N SER A 120 25.00 30.84 -1.63
CA SER A 120 24.58 31.56 -0.44
C SER A 120 24.61 30.70 0.82
N GLY A 121 24.54 29.37 0.68
CA GLY A 121 24.39 28.43 1.80
C GLY A 121 23.08 28.58 2.55
N VAL A 122 22.07 29.29 1.98
CA VAL A 122 20.77 29.45 2.59
C VAL A 122 19.89 28.27 2.24
N LEU A 123 19.52 27.49 3.24
CA LEU A 123 18.58 26.36 3.13
C LEU A 123 17.16 26.86 3.34
N ALA A 124 16.28 26.43 2.46
CA ALA A 124 14.82 26.64 2.54
C ALA A 124 14.11 25.27 2.56
N PRO A 125 13.37 24.93 3.62
CA PRO A 125 12.64 23.66 3.72
C PRO A 125 11.45 23.65 2.75
N SER A 126 10.96 22.45 2.39
CA SER A 126 9.76 22.27 1.54
C SER A 126 8.47 22.75 2.24
N GLY A 127 8.44 22.65 3.57
CA GLY A 127 7.25 22.97 4.38
C GLY A 127 6.22 21.85 4.50
N VAL A 128 6.40 20.76 3.76
CA VAL A 128 5.45 19.63 3.70
C VAL A 128 6.07 18.27 4.02
N ILE A 129 7.39 18.11 3.83
CA ILE A 129 8.14 16.88 4.12
C ILE A 129 9.30 17.23 5.04
N GLY A 130 9.40 16.50 6.14
CA GLY A 130 10.52 16.55 7.09
C GLY A 130 11.49 15.39 6.89
N GLY A 131 12.41 15.25 7.82
CA GLY A 131 13.41 14.20 7.82
C GLY A 131 14.83 14.71 8.01
N VAL A 132 15.81 13.82 7.90
CA VAL A 132 17.24 14.13 7.99
C VAL A 132 17.81 14.23 6.59
N ALA A 133 18.47 15.35 6.29
CA ALA A 133 19.20 15.57 5.04
C ALA A 133 20.64 16.00 5.34
N HIS A 134 21.54 15.86 4.35
CA HIS A 134 22.94 16.26 4.49
C HIS A 134 23.27 17.42 3.57
N VAL A 135 23.78 18.48 4.17
CA VAL A 135 24.34 19.63 3.44
C VAL A 135 25.83 19.39 3.25
N THR A 136 26.26 19.38 2.00
CA THR A 136 27.67 19.25 1.63
C THR A 136 28.17 20.57 1.06
N ALA A 137 29.31 21.04 1.58
CA ALA A 137 30.01 22.23 1.10
C ALA A 137 31.35 21.87 0.49
N THR A 138 31.69 22.47 -0.64
CA THR A 138 32.93 22.21 -1.37
C THR A 138 33.71 23.51 -1.61
N PHE A 139 35.00 23.48 -1.31
CA PHE A 139 35.95 24.59 -1.57
C PHE A 139 37.35 24.04 -1.81
N GLY A 140 38.05 24.54 -2.82
CA GLY A 140 39.43 24.17 -3.10
C GLY A 140 39.68 22.69 -3.36
N GLY A 141 38.66 21.96 -3.88
CA GLY A 141 38.77 20.52 -4.11
C GLY A 141 38.53 19.66 -2.86
N GLN A 142 38.26 20.26 -1.71
CA GLN A 142 37.86 19.57 -0.47
C GLN A 142 36.36 19.70 -0.25
N SER A 143 35.75 18.72 0.44
CA SER A 143 34.34 18.73 0.82
C SER A 143 34.17 18.45 2.30
N VAL A 144 33.16 19.05 2.89
CA VAL A 144 32.71 18.80 4.27
C VAL A 144 31.19 18.71 4.29
N SER A 145 30.64 17.79 5.08
CA SER A 145 29.20 17.58 5.18
C SER A 145 28.70 17.67 6.62
N THR A 146 27.43 18.04 6.79
CA THR A 146 26.73 18.07 8.07
C THR A 146 25.28 17.69 7.90
N ALA A 147 24.69 17.00 8.90
CA ALA A 147 23.27 16.70 8.90
C ALA A 147 22.44 17.92 9.30
N ILE A 148 21.24 17.99 8.73
CA ILE A 148 20.14 18.84 9.22
C ILE A 148 18.88 18.01 9.36
N THR A 149 18.24 18.07 10.52
CA THR A 149 16.91 17.49 10.75
C THR A 149 15.87 18.60 10.56
N VAL A 150 14.98 18.40 9.58
CA VAL A 150 13.81 19.25 9.37
C VAL A 150 12.62 18.54 9.98
N THR A 151 12.02 19.11 11.03
CA THR A 151 10.82 18.57 11.66
C THR A 151 9.61 19.41 11.29
N VAL A 152 8.69 18.86 10.50
CA VAL A 152 7.42 19.50 10.19
C VAL A 152 6.51 19.36 11.40
N THR A 153 6.02 20.47 11.94
CA THR A 153 5.11 20.46 13.09
C THR A 153 3.69 20.84 12.66
N MET A 154 2.72 20.03 13.05
CA MET A 154 1.32 20.27 12.74
C MET A 154 0.48 20.27 14.01
N GLN A 155 -0.27 21.34 14.24
CA GLN A 155 -1.24 21.41 15.33
C GLN A 155 -2.65 21.54 14.78
N GLN A 156 -3.57 20.81 15.37
CA GLN A 156 -4.95 20.79 14.97
C GLN A 156 -5.89 20.81 16.17
N ASN A 157 -6.97 21.59 16.06
CA ASN A 157 -8.03 21.64 17.06
C ASN A 157 -9.40 21.53 16.37
N GLY A 158 -9.96 20.33 16.42
CA GLY A 158 -11.19 19.97 15.72
C GLY A 158 -11.01 19.76 14.21
N ALA A 159 -12.07 19.36 13.54
CA ALA A 159 -12.08 19.18 12.09
C ALA A 159 -11.76 20.49 11.35
N PRO A 160 -11.01 20.47 10.24
CA PRO A 160 -10.87 21.62 9.36
C PRO A 160 -12.22 22.11 8.84
N ALA A 161 -12.31 23.40 8.57
CA ALA A 161 -13.51 23.98 7.96
C ALA A 161 -13.76 23.32 6.59
N GLY A 162 -15.00 22.86 6.35
CA GLY A 162 -15.35 22.17 5.11
C GLY A 162 -14.91 20.71 5.02
N TYR A 163 -14.37 20.14 6.10
CA TYR A 163 -14.11 18.71 6.13
C TYR A 163 -15.42 17.94 6.03
N ASP A 164 -15.61 17.27 4.91
CA ASP A 164 -16.69 16.31 4.74
C ASP A 164 -16.19 14.95 5.24
N ALA A 165 -16.79 14.45 6.33
CA ALA A 165 -16.50 13.13 6.88
C ALA A 165 -16.91 11.98 5.94
N GLY A 166 -17.29 12.29 4.69
CA GLY A 166 -17.82 11.30 3.75
C GLY A 166 -19.10 10.70 4.33
N GLY A 167 -20.16 11.51 4.39
CA GLY A 167 -21.39 11.17 5.12
C GLY A 167 -21.91 9.78 4.82
N GLY A 168 -22.05 8.96 5.85
CA GLY A 168 -22.63 7.62 5.76
C GLY A 168 -21.85 6.60 6.54
N THR A 169 -22.40 5.40 6.64
CA THR A 169 -21.86 4.25 7.37
C THR A 169 -20.50 3.73 6.86
N GLY A 170 -19.98 4.28 5.76
CA GLY A 170 -18.72 3.82 5.13
C GLY A 170 -17.50 4.70 5.41
N GLY A 171 -17.69 5.96 5.82
CA GLY A 171 -16.58 6.91 5.89
C GLY A 171 -15.88 7.14 4.55
N ASN A 172 -14.81 7.95 4.51
CA ASN A 172 -13.99 8.12 3.33
C ASN A 172 -13.16 6.85 3.08
N GLY A 173 -13.22 6.31 1.86
CA GLY A 173 -12.44 5.14 1.46
C GLY A 173 -12.79 3.85 2.23
N GLY A 174 -14.03 3.72 2.71
CA GLY A 174 -14.47 2.52 3.43
C GLY A 174 -13.78 2.30 4.80
N VAL A 175 -13.05 3.28 5.34
CA VAL A 175 -12.47 3.18 6.68
C VAL A 175 -13.50 3.36 7.80
N GLY A 176 -14.66 3.90 7.50
CA GLY A 176 -15.76 4.07 8.48
C GLY A 176 -15.51 5.18 9.49
N GLY A 177 -16.10 5.03 10.67
CA GLY A 177 -15.98 5.98 11.76
C GLY A 177 -17.02 7.11 11.74
N ASN A 178 -17.01 7.91 12.79
CA ASN A 178 -17.95 9.02 12.97
C ASN A 178 -17.40 10.36 12.41
N GLY A 179 -16.28 10.30 11.70
CA GLY A 179 -15.53 11.49 11.29
C GLY A 179 -14.79 12.17 12.46
N PRO A 180 -14.04 13.25 12.19
CA PRO A 180 -13.30 13.97 13.22
C PRO A 180 -14.25 14.76 14.13
N GLY A 181 -13.83 14.83 15.41
CA GLY A 181 -14.55 15.61 16.42
C GLY A 181 -14.44 17.10 16.25
N GLY A 182 -15.26 17.84 16.96
CA GLY A 182 -15.21 19.31 17.03
C GLY A 182 -14.01 19.83 17.81
N GLN A 183 -13.95 21.17 17.94
CA GLN A 183 -12.86 21.83 18.68
C GLN A 183 -12.93 21.60 20.20
N VAL A 184 -11.77 21.54 20.80
CA VAL A 184 -11.59 21.49 22.26
C VAL A 184 -11.17 22.87 22.76
N GLY A 185 -11.93 23.43 23.73
CA GLY A 185 -11.60 24.73 24.32
C GLY A 185 -10.28 24.69 25.10
N ALA A 186 -9.68 25.87 25.35
CA ALA A 186 -8.37 26.00 25.99
C ALA A 186 -8.24 25.26 27.35
N SER A 187 -9.30 25.28 28.17
CA SER A 187 -9.33 24.52 29.45
C SER A 187 -9.30 23.01 29.21
N GLY A 188 -9.99 22.50 28.20
CA GLY A 188 -9.96 21.09 27.83
C GLY A 188 -8.58 20.65 27.30
N GLN A 189 -7.95 21.50 26.45
CA GLN A 189 -6.58 21.25 25.98
C GLN A 189 -5.58 21.23 27.16
N ALA A 190 -5.71 22.13 28.13
CA ALA A 190 -4.88 22.13 29.33
C ALA A 190 -5.03 20.85 30.16
N VAL A 191 -6.25 20.29 30.23
CA VAL A 191 -6.49 18.99 30.86
C VAL A 191 -5.79 17.86 30.09
N LEU A 192 -5.97 17.80 28.75
CA LEU A 192 -5.38 16.78 27.90
C LEU A 192 -3.84 16.80 27.89
N ASN A 193 -3.25 17.98 28.06
CA ASN A 193 -1.78 18.15 28.17
C ASN A 193 -1.25 17.91 29.60
N GLY A 194 -2.13 17.69 30.57
CA GLY A 194 -1.74 17.36 31.94
C GLY A 194 -1.29 15.91 32.09
N THR A 195 -0.89 15.53 33.30
CA THR A 195 -0.52 14.14 33.60
C THR A 195 -1.77 13.26 33.60
N PRO A 196 -1.88 12.27 32.71
CA PRO A 196 -3.06 11.41 32.68
C PRO A 196 -3.06 10.42 33.85
N THR A 197 -4.26 10.05 34.29
CA THR A 197 -4.50 9.00 35.28
C THR A 197 -4.82 7.70 34.52
N ALA A 198 -4.31 6.57 34.98
CA ALA A 198 -4.65 5.28 34.41
C ALA A 198 -6.16 5.01 34.54
N ASP A 199 -6.79 4.53 33.46
CA ASP A 199 -8.18 4.07 33.48
C ASP A 199 -8.21 2.56 33.22
N THR A 200 -8.66 1.80 34.20
CA THR A 200 -8.66 0.34 34.10
C THR A 200 -9.59 -0.12 32.97
N GLY A 201 -9.04 -0.91 32.05
CA GLY A 201 -9.77 -1.43 30.89
C GLY A 201 -9.79 -0.52 29.68
N LEU A 202 -9.25 0.71 29.77
CA LEU A 202 -8.97 1.51 28.58
C LEU A 202 -7.86 0.83 27.77
N THR A 203 -8.16 0.46 26.53
CA THR A 203 -7.22 -0.29 25.68
C THR A 203 -7.40 0.02 24.20
N TRP A 204 -6.32 -0.13 23.44
CA TRP A 204 -6.36 -0.11 21.98
C TRP A 204 -7.20 -1.27 21.44
N LEU A 205 -7.91 -1.01 20.37
CA LEU A 205 -8.59 -2.02 19.56
C LEU A 205 -7.99 -2.11 18.15
N TYR A 206 -7.60 -0.96 17.58
CA TYR A 206 -7.00 -0.85 16.26
C TYR A 206 -6.45 0.57 16.04
N PRO A 207 -5.34 0.79 15.32
CA PRO A 207 -4.38 -0.22 14.81
C PRO A 207 -3.69 -1.04 15.90
N TYR A 208 -2.77 -1.92 15.51
CA TYR A 208 -2.03 -2.76 16.44
C TYR A 208 -0.60 -2.25 16.62
N ASP A 209 -0.03 -2.43 17.81
CA ASP A 209 1.36 -2.12 18.08
C ASP A 209 2.30 -2.85 17.12
N LYS A 210 3.38 -2.19 16.65
CA LYS A 210 4.35 -2.72 15.69
C LYS A 210 3.81 -2.98 14.28
N THR A 211 2.66 -2.44 13.92
CA THR A 211 2.20 -2.47 12.53
C THR A 211 3.20 -1.75 11.64
N VAL A 212 3.53 -2.38 10.51
CA VAL A 212 4.30 -1.77 9.42
C VAL A 212 3.32 -1.24 8.38
N TRP A 213 3.43 0.05 8.06
CA TRP A 213 2.57 0.74 7.12
C TRP A 213 3.33 1.08 5.84
N PRO A 214 2.80 0.84 4.66
CA PRO A 214 3.36 1.39 3.44
C PRO A 214 2.98 2.87 3.29
N GLN A 215 3.72 3.60 2.47
CA GLN A 215 3.37 4.96 2.07
C GLN A 215 2.15 4.98 1.14
N GLY A 216 1.45 6.13 1.07
CA GLY A 216 0.39 6.38 0.09
C GLY A 216 -0.95 5.71 0.36
N LEU A 217 -1.17 5.13 1.53
CA LEU A 217 -2.48 4.61 1.95
C LEU A 217 -3.36 5.70 2.58
N LEU A 218 -4.66 5.43 2.61
CA LEU A 218 -5.58 6.21 3.43
C LEU A 218 -5.26 6.02 4.91
N ALA A 219 -5.44 7.10 5.67
CA ALA A 219 -5.17 7.14 7.10
C ALA A 219 -6.00 6.08 7.87
N PRO A 220 -5.42 5.39 8.86
CA PRO A 220 -6.16 4.43 9.66
C PRO A 220 -7.18 5.12 10.58
N LEU A 221 -8.26 4.38 10.90
CA LEU A 221 -9.22 4.75 11.92
C LEU A 221 -8.73 4.25 13.27
N LEU A 222 -8.37 5.16 14.17
CA LEU A 222 -8.02 4.82 15.55
C LEU A 222 -9.24 4.32 16.30
N GLN A 223 -9.12 3.22 17.04
CA GLN A 223 -10.22 2.59 17.77
C GLN A 223 -9.74 2.15 19.15
N TRP A 224 -10.58 2.37 20.15
CA TRP A 224 -10.30 2.02 21.55
C TRP A 224 -11.54 1.53 22.28
N ALA A 225 -11.32 0.72 23.29
CA ALA A 225 -12.35 0.38 24.27
C ALA A 225 -12.26 1.35 25.43
N PRO A 226 -13.37 1.91 25.88
CA PRO A 226 -13.41 2.75 27.08
C PRO A 226 -13.10 1.90 28.32
N GLY A 227 -12.38 2.49 29.28
CA GLY A 227 -12.14 1.89 30.58
C GLY A 227 -13.30 2.03 31.55
N ALA A 228 -12.98 1.94 32.82
CA ALA A 228 -13.96 2.05 33.93
C ALA A 228 -14.67 3.42 33.96
N VAL A 229 -14.04 4.48 33.43
CA VAL A 229 -14.66 5.81 33.27
C VAL A 229 -15.83 5.76 32.28
N GLY A 230 -15.77 4.89 31.28
CA GLY A 230 -16.85 4.54 30.37
C GLY A 230 -17.24 5.62 29.34
N LYS A 231 -16.93 6.91 29.59
CA LYS A 231 -17.29 8.00 28.70
C LYS A 231 -16.21 9.08 28.69
N TYR A 232 -15.75 9.45 27.53
CA TYR A 232 -14.78 10.54 27.34
C TYR A 232 -15.41 11.72 26.60
N ASP A 233 -14.95 12.94 26.90
CA ASP A 233 -15.41 14.20 26.34
C ASP A 233 -14.56 14.62 25.13
N ALA A 234 -13.28 14.24 25.13
CA ALA A 234 -12.32 14.58 24.07
C ALA A 234 -11.13 13.62 24.06
N VAL A 235 -10.39 13.63 22.95
CA VAL A 235 -9.11 12.93 22.76
C VAL A 235 -8.03 13.90 22.30
N TYR A 236 -6.82 13.71 22.81
CA TYR A 236 -5.57 14.24 22.27
C TYR A 236 -4.85 13.11 21.55
N ILE A 237 -4.43 13.39 20.30
CA ILE A 237 -3.70 12.46 19.42
C ILE A 237 -2.32 13.06 19.15
N HIS A 238 -1.26 12.34 19.50
CA HIS A 238 0.11 12.73 19.24
C HIS A 238 0.80 11.66 18.38
N LEU A 239 1.28 12.06 17.20
CA LEU A 239 2.11 11.26 16.33
C LEU A 239 3.48 11.94 16.22
N SER A 240 4.55 11.21 16.54
CA SER A 240 5.87 11.81 16.64
C SER A 240 6.95 10.88 16.07
N GLU A 241 7.82 11.46 15.25
CA GLU A 241 9.05 10.87 14.74
C GLU A 241 10.06 11.99 14.40
N ALA A 242 11.26 11.69 13.91
CA ALA A 242 12.32 12.68 13.72
C ALA A 242 11.93 13.82 12.77
N GLY A 243 11.23 13.51 11.67
CA GLY A 243 10.80 14.46 10.62
C GLY A 243 9.43 15.07 10.84
N PHE A 244 8.64 14.58 11.80
CA PHE A 244 7.26 15.01 11.97
C PHE A 244 6.76 14.98 13.40
N ASP A 245 6.04 16.03 13.82
CA ASP A 245 5.35 16.10 15.11
C ASP A 245 3.92 16.63 14.91
N TYR A 246 2.92 15.79 15.17
CA TYR A 246 1.51 16.12 15.05
C TYR A 246 0.81 16.09 16.40
N GLN A 247 0.05 17.14 16.70
CA GLN A 247 -0.75 17.29 17.92
C GLN A 247 -2.19 17.66 17.55
N GLY A 248 -3.11 16.72 17.73
CA GLY A 248 -4.53 16.89 17.45
C GLY A 248 -5.40 16.89 18.72
N TYR A 249 -6.34 17.84 18.82
CA TYR A 249 -7.31 17.92 19.91
C TYR A 249 -8.72 17.85 19.33
N PHE A 250 -9.51 16.88 19.77
CA PHE A 250 -10.83 16.62 19.20
C PHE A 250 -11.85 16.31 20.30
N ALA A 251 -12.98 17.03 20.27
CA ALA A 251 -14.13 16.69 21.09
C ALA A 251 -14.75 15.36 20.63
N ALA A 252 -15.49 14.69 21.50
CA ALA A 252 -16.17 13.45 21.17
C ALA A 252 -17.07 13.62 19.93
N ASN A 253 -16.95 12.71 18.97
CA ASN A 253 -17.65 12.72 17.68
C ASN A 253 -18.89 11.80 17.63
N GLY A 254 -19.27 11.23 18.75
CA GLY A 254 -20.41 10.31 18.85
C GLY A 254 -20.57 9.71 20.23
N ALA A 255 -21.59 8.90 20.40
CA ALA A 255 -21.84 8.12 21.59
C ALA A 255 -22.18 6.66 21.18
N PRO A 256 -21.34 5.68 21.54
CA PRO A 256 -20.11 5.80 22.33
C PRO A 256 -18.96 6.45 21.56
N PHE A 257 -18.07 7.17 22.26
CA PHE A 257 -16.85 7.72 21.68
C PHE A 257 -15.73 6.68 21.76
N GLN A 258 -15.55 5.92 20.68
CA GLN A 258 -14.67 4.75 20.59
C GLN A 258 -13.76 4.76 19.34
N ASN A 259 -13.87 5.78 18.50
CA ASN A 259 -13.05 5.91 17.31
C ASN A 259 -12.81 7.36 16.92
N HIS A 260 -11.69 7.60 16.23
CA HIS A 260 -11.38 8.88 15.62
C HIS A 260 -10.43 8.67 14.42
N PRO A 261 -10.67 9.29 13.26
CA PRO A 261 -9.75 9.20 12.13
C PRO A 261 -8.51 10.06 12.36
N ILE A 262 -7.35 9.60 11.87
CA ILE A 262 -6.22 10.50 11.61
C ILE A 262 -6.58 11.28 10.35
N LEU A 263 -6.33 12.58 10.30
CA LEU A 263 -6.56 13.34 9.09
C LEU A 263 -5.58 12.96 7.99
N GLN A 264 -6.06 12.80 6.76
CA GLN A 264 -5.24 12.34 5.63
C GLN A 264 -3.97 13.18 5.45
N GLN A 265 -4.09 14.52 5.55
CA GLN A 265 -2.94 15.40 5.42
C GLN A 265 -1.85 15.16 6.49
N ALA A 266 -2.24 14.89 7.74
CA ALA A 266 -1.29 14.56 8.81
C ALA A 266 -0.65 13.19 8.56
N TRP A 267 -1.43 12.22 8.08
CA TRP A 267 -0.96 10.88 7.73
C TRP A 267 0.02 10.90 6.55
N ASP A 268 -0.29 11.64 5.49
CA ASP A 268 0.58 11.79 4.32
C ASP A 268 1.90 12.47 4.73
N THR A 269 1.83 13.58 5.49
CA THR A 269 3.02 14.27 5.97
C THR A 269 3.90 13.36 6.84
N LEU A 270 3.30 12.57 7.76
CA LEU A 270 4.00 11.57 8.56
C LEU A 270 4.68 10.52 7.67
N SER A 271 3.90 9.90 6.78
CA SER A 271 4.37 8.75 5.98
C SER A 271 5.52 9.13 5.04
N TYR A 272 5.45 10.32 4.41
CA TYR A 272 6.49 10.79 3.50
C TYR A 272 7.67 11.47 4.21
N SER A 273 7.53 11.90 5.47
CA SER A 273 8.62 12.45 6.28
C SER A 273 9.43 11.35 6.96
N ASN A 274 8.82 10.21 7.24
CA ASN A 274 9.48 9.11 7.91
C ASN A 274 10.55 8.47 7.02
N GLN A 275 11.71 8.17 7.59
CA GLN A 275 12.87 7.57 6.94
C GLN A 275 13.20 6.19 7.54
N GLY A 276 12.15 5.41 7.88
CA GLY A 276 12.27 4.06 8.45
C GLY A 276 12.40 4.02 9.97
N GLY A 277 12.45 5.17 10.64
CA GLY A 277 12.47 5.24 12.10
C GLY A 277 11.10 4.91 12.73
N PRO A 278 11.07 4.60 14.03
CA PRO A 278 9.83 4.32 14.73
C PRO A 278 8.95 5.57 14.85
N VAL A 279 7.65 5.38 14.66
CA VAL A 279 6.61 6.40 14.92
C VAL A 279 6.00 6.13 16.28
N ALA A 280 6.14 7.08 17.20
CA ALA A 280 5.47 7.02 18.49
C ALA A 280 4.04 7.56 18.35
N VAL A 281 3.07 6.79 18.85
CA VAL A 281 1.64 7.14 18.82
C VAL A 281 1.13 7.19 20.26
N THR A 282 0.48 8.29 20.63
CA THR A 282 -0.06 8.49 21.98
C THR A 282 -1.47 9.05 21.91
N LEU A 283 -2.38 8.45 22.68
CA LEU A 283 -3.71 9.00 22.92
C LEU A 283 -3.87 9.33 24.40
N VAL A 284 -4.43 10.52 24.68
CA VAL A 284 -4.87 10.93 26.01
C VAL A 284 -6.33 11.37 25.91
N PHE A 285 -7.14 10.97 26.87
CA PHE A 285 -8.56 11.23 26.91
C PHE A 285 -8.92 12.19 28.04
N SER A 286 -9.99 12.95 27.88
CA SER A 286 -10.54 13.73 29.00
C SER A 286 -11.95 13.28 29.37
N SER A 287 -12.26 13.34 30.66
CA SER A 287 -13.61 13.15 31.19
C SER A 287 -13.77 13.92 32.49
N GLY A 288 -14.83 14.72 32.62
CA GLY A 288 -15.12 15.45 33.86
C GLY A 288 -13.97 16.35 34.36
N GLY A 289 -13.18 16.93 33.46
CA GLY A 289 -12.05 17.82 33.78
C GLY A 289 -10.77 17.11 34.24
N LYS A 290 -10.64 15.79 33.99
CA LYS A 290 -9.44 14.99 34.28
C LYS A 290 -8.93 14.32 33.00
N ALA A 291 -7.62 14.10 32.92
CA ALA A 291 -6.98 13.34 31.86
C ALA A 291 -6.85 11.85 32.21
N TYR A 292 -7.02 10.99 31.22
CA TYR A 292 -6.94 9.53 31.33
C TYR A 292 -6.08 8.92 30.22
N GLY A 293 -5.45 7.80 30.49
CA GLY A 293 -4.51 7.15 29.59
C GLY A 293 -3.09 7.19 30.17
N PRO A 294 -1.99 7.32 29.36
CA PRO A 294 -2.04 7.32 27.91
C PRO A 294 -2.27 5.91 27.33
N LEU A 295 -2.83 5.81 26.13
CA LEU A 295 -2.64 4.66 25.25
C LEU A 295 -1.47 4.96 24.32
N THR A 296 -0.54 4.02 24.20
CA THR A 296 0.67 4.20 23.37
C THR A 296 0.92 3.00 22.49
N GLU A 297 1.38 3.27 21.26
CA GLU A 297 1.87 2.27 20.32
C GLU A 297 3.10 2.80 19.59
N THR A 298 3.79 1.88 18.91
CA THR A 298 4.91 2.20 18.03
C THR A 298 4.65 1.56 16.67
N TRP A 299 4.66 2.38 15.60
CA TRP A 299 4.50 1.91 14.24
C TRP A 299 5.79 2.12 13.44
N THR A 300 5.88 1.43 12.30
CA THR A 300 6.96 1.60 11.31
C THR A 300 6.34 2.01 9.99
N ILE A 301 6.99 2.92 9.26
CA ILE A 301 6.61 3.25 7.88
C ILE A 301 7.63 2.63 6.94
N ALA A 302 7.21 1.67 6.14
CA ALA A 302 8.02 1.10 5.07
C ALA A 302 8.32 2.17 4.02
N GLN A 303 9.55 2.16 3.49
CA GLN A 303 10.02 3.19 2.57
C GLN A 303 9.60 2.89 1.11
N GLY A 304 8.31 2.62 0.92
CA GLY A 304 7.73 2.31 -0.37
C GLY A 304 6.21 2.31 -0.33
N THR A 305 5.61 2.45 -1.51
CA THR A 305 4.17 2.39 -1.71
C THR A 305 3.76 0.98 -2.09
N LEU A 306 2.53 0.59 -1.77
CA LEU A 306 1.95 -0.65 -2.29
C LEU A 306 1.60 -0.44 -3.76
N THR A 307 2.46 -0.92 -4.65
CA THR A 307 2.23 -0.86 -6.10
C THR A 307 1.30 -1.98 -6.56
N GLY A 308 0.60 -1.76 -7.68
CA GLY A 308 -0.30 -2.73 -8.28
C GLY A 308 -1.75 -2.61 -7.81
N THR A 309 -2.55 -3.58 -8.22
CA THR A 309 -4.00 -3.64 -7.98
C THR A 309 -4.36 -4.91 -7.22
N VAL A 310 -5.24 -4.79 -6.23
CA VAL A 310 -5.85 -5.93 -5.54
C VAL A 310 -7.21 -6.22 -6.15
N TYR A 311 -7.34 -7.33 -6.86
CA TYR A 311 -8.61 -7.88 -7.34
C TYR A 311 -9.20 -8.78 -6.26
N TYR A 312 -10.52 -8.75 -6.05
CA TYR A 312 -11.12 -9.56 -5.00
C TYR A 312 -12.58 -9.92 -5.29
N ASN A 313 -13.05 -11.00 -4.70
CA ASN A 313 -14.46 -11.36 -4.72
C ASN A 313 -15.23 -10.51 -3.71
N SER A 314 -16.33 -9.91 -4.15
CA SER A 314 -17.23 -9.18 -3.27
C SER A 314 -18.62 -9.83 -3.31
N TYR A 315 -19.15 -10.13 -2.13
CA TYR A 315 -20.49 -10.64 -1.91
C TYR A 315 -21.29 -9.60 -1.12
N GLY A 316 -22.30 -9.04 -1.73
CA GLY A 316 -23.06 -7.93 -1.19
C GLY A 316 -22.62 -6.56 -1.71
N THR A 317 -21.85 -6.51 -2.82
CA THR A 317 -21.50 -5.24 -3.46
C THR A 317 -22.75 -4.48 -3.91
N ALA A 318 -22.72 -3.15 -3.78
CA ALA A 318 -23.76 -2.27 -4.30
C ALA A 318 -23.61 -1.98 -5.82
N LEU A 319 -22.52 -2.44 -6.45
CA LEU A 319 -22.22 -2.14 -7.85
C LEU A 319 -23.02 -3.00 -8.84
N VAL A 320 -23.46 -4.18 -8.44
CA VAL A 320 -24.32 -5.07 -9.25
C VAL A 320 -25.35 -5.79 -8.39
N THR A 321 -26.39 -6.32 -9.02
CA THR A 321 -27.39 -7.21 -8.39
C THR A 321 -27.57 -8.43 -9.29
N ASN A 322 -27.05 -9.58 -8.86
CA ASN A 322 -26.96 -10.75 -9.72
C ASN A 322 -26.92 -12.10 -8.98
N TYR A 323 -27.06 -12.09 -7.67
CA TYR A 323 -27.06 -13.30 -6.86
C TYR A 323 -28.24 -13.28 -5.89
N CYS A 324 -29.00 -14.33 -5.85
CA CYS A 324 -30.10 -14.47 -4.92
C CYS A 324 -29.95 -15.76 -4.11
N ALA A 325 -29.70 -15.62 -2.83
CA ALA A 325 -29.63 -16.76 -1.94
C ALA A 325 -30.97 -17.55 -1.94
N PRO A 326 -30.96 -18.89 -1.89
CA PRO A 326 -32.15 -19.69 -1.77
C PRO A 326 -33.01 -19.27 -0.58
N ALA A 327 -34.34 -19.29 -0.74
CA ALA A 327 -35.28 -18.85 0.29
C ALA A 327 -35.14 -19.58 1.64
N ASN A 328 -34.61 -20.80 1.63
CA ASN A 328 -34.37 -21.58 2.85
C ASN A 328 -33.17 -21.13 3.68
N TRP A 329 -32.33 -20.27 3.16
CA TRP A 329 -31.13 -19.77 3.85
C TRP A 329 -31.44 -18.65 4.86
N ASN A 330 -32.60 -18.00 4.73
CA ASN A 330 -32.96 -16.87 5.58
C ASN A 330 -34.42 -16.89 6.04
N GLY A 331 -34.86 -17.98 6.64
CA GLY A 331 -36.18 -18.05 7.24
C GLY A 331 -37.35 -17.89 6.25
N GLY A 332 -37.12 -18.10 4.95
CA GLY A 332 -38.13 -18.06 3.90
C GLY A 332 -38.16 -16.78 3.04
N ALA A 333 -37.28 -15.79 3.29
CA ALA A 333 -37.14 -14.62 2.43
C ALA A 333 -35.98 -14.79 1.44
N GLN A 334 -36.23 -14.54 0.18
CA GLN A 334 -35.16 -14.47 -0.83
C GLN A 334 -34.40 -13.15 -0.66
N ILE A 335 -33.10 -13.26 -0.43
CA ILE A 335 -32.20 -12.09 -0.37
C ILE A 335 -31.36 -12.07 -1.64
N CYS A 336 -31.46 -10.98 -2.40
CA CYS A 336 -30.64 -10.76 -3.60
C CYS A 336 -29.54 -9.73 -3.29
N PHE A 337 -28.31 -10.02 -3.76
CA PHE A 337 -27.14 -9.14 -3.58
C PHE A 337 -26.21 -9.23 -4.80
N GLY A 338 -25.17 -8.42 -4.82
CA GLY A 338 -24.15 -8.49 -5.86
C GLY A 338 -23.05 -9.49 -5.53
N GLY A 339 -22.78 -10.40 -6.45
CA GLY A 339 -21.56 -11.22 -6.49
C GLY A 339 -20.71 -10.81 -7.67
N ALA A 340 -19.49 -10.31 -7.43
CA ALA A 340 -18.63 -9.74 -8.47
C ALA A 340 -17.16 -9.82 -8.09
N THR A 341 -16.28 -9.68 -9.10
CA THR A 341 -14.87 -9.38 -8.89
C THR A 341 -14.67 -7.88 -9.02
N LEU A 342 -14.15 -7.29 -7.97
CA LEU A 342 -13.83 -5.87 -7.86
C LEU A 342 -12.32 -5.66 -7.81
N ALA A 343 -11.87 -4.41 -7.96
CA ALA A 343 -10.46 -4.04 -7.85
C ALA A 343 -10.27 -2.80 -6.99
N ILE A 344 -9.21 -2.79 -6.18
CA ILE A 344 -8.70 -1.64 -5.43
C ILE A 344 -7.32 -1.31 -5.97
N LYS A 345 -7.17 -0.11 -6.53
CA LYS A 345 -5.87 0.43 -6.97
C LYS A 345 -5.21 1.21 -5.83
N HIS A 346 -3.91 1.39 -5.95
CA HIS A 346 -3.16 2.27 -5.06
C HIS A 346 -3.82 3.66 -4.95
N GLY A 347 -3.98 4.16 -3.73
CA GLY A 347 -4.60 5.47 -3.46
C GLY A 347 -6.10 5.57 -3.72
N ALA A 348 -6.77 4.48 -4.11
CA ALA A 348 -8.22 4.49 -4.32
C ALA A 348 -8.98 4.73 -3.01
N THR A 349 -10.11 5.41 -3.12
CA THR A 349 -11.07 5.65 -2.01
C THR A 349 -12.33 4.79 -2.12
N SER A 350 -12.47 4.03 -3.21
CA SER A 350 -13.57 3.10 -3.47
C SER A 350 -13.13 2.05 -4.48
N PRO A 351 -13.74 0.85 -4.48
CA PRO A 351 -13.42 -0.16 -5.46
C PRO A 351 -14.07 0.14 -6.81
N VAL A 352 -13.56 -0.51 -7.86
CA VAL A 352 -14.15 -0.50 -9.20
C VAL A 352 -14.62 -1.90 -9.58
N LEU A 353 -15.72 -1.98 -10.33
CA LEU A 353 -16.23 -3.23 -10.88
C LEU A 353 -15.34 -3.68 -12.04
N VAL A 354 -14.87 -4.92 -12.00
CA VAL A 354 -14.05 -5.53 -13.06
C VAL A 354 -14.85 -6.61 -13.81
N ALA A 355 -15.42 -7.55 -13.07
CA ALA A 355 -16.19 -8.64 -13.64
C ALA A 355 -17.47 -8.87 -12.83
N GLY A 356 -18.58 -8.94 -13.54
CA GLY A 356 -19.93 -9.08 -13.01
C GLY A 356 -20.91 -8.14 -13.71
N GLN A 357 -22.16 -8.55 -13.79
CA GLN A 357 -23.23 -7.77 -14.41
C GLN A 357 -24.57 -8.06 -13.70
N ASN A 358 -25.53 -7.17 -13.84
CA ASN A 358 -26.86 -7.40 -13.31
C ASN A 358 -27.52 -8.59 -13.99
N SER A 359 -28.26 -9.39 -13.24
CA SER A 359 -29.13 -10.44 -13.76
C SER A 359 -30.48 -10.45 -13.04
N PRO A 360 -31.53 -11.05 -13.64
CA PRO A 360 -32.86 -11.13 -13.02
C PRO A 360 -32.82 -11.87 -11.68
N PRO A 361 -33.77 -11.58 -10.76
CA PRO A 361 -33.89 -12.31 -9.50
C PRO A 361 -33.99 -13.83 -9.72
N GLY A 362 -33.16 -14.59 -9.04
CA GLY A 362 -33.10 -16.05 -9.16
C GLY A 362 -32.19 -16.56 -10.29
N ASP A 363 -31.57 -15.66 -11.05
CA ASP A 363 -30.59 -15.96 -12.08
C ASP A 363 -29.22 -15.41 -11.63
N ASP A 364 -28.26 -16.28 -11.39
CA ASP A 364 -26.89 -15.94 -10.98
C ASP A 364 -25.91 -15.83 -12.15
N SER A 365 -26.43 -15.87 -13.38
CA SER A 365 -25.60 -15.85 -14.60
C SER A 365 -24.73 -14.59 -14.74
N GLY A 366 -25.10 -13.50 -14.09
CA GLY A 366 -24.31 -12.26 -14.00
C GLY A 366 -23.19 -12.28 -12.98
N CYS A 367 -23.18 -13.22 -12.05
CA CYS A 367 -22.18 -13.33 -10.99
C CYS A 367 -20.81 -13.78 -11.56
N ARG A 368 -19.73 -13.11 -11.14
CA ARG A 368 -18.35 -13.42 -11.53
C ARG A 368 -17.48 -13.46 -10.28
N VAL A 369 -17.17 -14.66 -9.83
CA VAL A 369 -16.43 -14.92 -8.56
C VAL A 369 -15.45 -16.07 -8.74
N CYS A 370 -14.75 -16.47 -7.66
CA CYS A 370 -13.75 -17.53 -7.67
C CYS A 370 -12.61 -17.27 -8.70
N HIS A 371 -12.19 -16.01 -8.75
CA HIS A 371 -11.22 -15.52 -9.71
C HIS A 371 -9.78 -15.89 -9.36
N SER A 372 -8.92 -15.84 -10.38
CA SER A 372 -7.48 -15.73 -10.26
C SER A 372 -6.94 -14.76 -11.31
N VAL A 373 -5.80 -14.14 -11.05
CA VAL A 373 -5.25 -13.11 -11.91
C VAL A 373 -3.79 -13.44 -12.23
N ALA A 374 -3.36 -13.17 -13.46
CA ALA A 374 -1.96 -13.26 -13.86
C ALA A 374 -1.11 -12.27 -13.06
N ALA A 375 0.03 -12.66 -12.53
CA ALA A 375 0.90 -11.82 -11.70
C ALA A 375 1.31 -10.51 -12.38
N GLN A 376 1.42 -10.50 -13.72
CA GLN A 376 1.71 -9.32 -14.54
C GLN A 376 0.46 -8.51 -14.93
N GLY A 377 -0.72 -8.82 -14.38
CA GLY A 377 -1.94 -8.05 -14.60
C GLY A 377 -2.57 -8.18 -15.99
N ALA A 378 -2.14 -9.11 -16.82
CA ALA A 378 -2.63 -9.20 -18.21
C ALA A 378 -4.04 -9.80 -18.32
N GLN A 379 -4.34 -10.81 -17.52
CA GLN A 379 -5.56 -11.60 -17.59
C GLN A 379 -6.13 -11.91 -16.21
N LEU A 380 -7.45 -11.83 -16.08
CA LEU A 380 -8.22 -12.37 -14.97
C LEU A 380 -9.10 -13.50 -15.51
N VAL A 381 -9.22 -14.58 -14.77
CA VAL A 381 -10.16 -15.66 -15.04
C VAL A 381 -11.14 -15.81 -13.88
N THR A 382 -12.39 -16.14 -14.17
CA THR A 382 -13.45 -16.18 -13.17
C THR A 382 -14.52 -17.21 -13.54
N GLN A 383 -15.23 -17.72 -12.53
CA GLN A 383 -16.40 -18.57 -12.70
C GLN A 383 -17.70 -17.75 -12.77
N HIS A 384 -18.71 -18.33 -13.40
CA HIS A 384 -20.06 -17.80 -13.45
C HIS A 384 -20.93 -18.43 -12.37
N GLY A 385 -21.40 -17.62 -11.42
CA GLY A 385 -22.29 -18.08 -10.35
C GLY A 385 -21.70 -19.19 -9.46
N ASP A 386 -22.55 -19.86 -8.73
CA ASP A 386 -22.19 -20.96 -7.84
C ASP A 386 -22.15 -22.34 -8.53
N ASN A 387 -22.59 -22.40 -9.78
CA ASN A 387 -22.73 -23.69 -10.48
C ASN A 387 -21.43 -24.16 -11.14
N TYR A 388 -20.42 -23.31 -11.21
CA TYR A 388 -19.12 -23.58 -11.86
C TYR A 388 -19.23 -24.18 -13.27
N ALA A 389 -20.35 -23.90 -13.94
CA ALA A 389 -20.68 -24.51 -15.22
C ALA A 389 -20.06 -23.76 -16.40
N GLN A 390 -19.59 -22.54 -16.19
CA GLN A 390 -19.01 -21.69 -17.19
C GLN A 390 -17.92 -20.82 -16.59
N ALA A 391 -16.90 -20.49 -17.39
CA ALA A 391 -15.80 -19.63 -17.02
C ALA A 391 -15.54 -18.55 -18.05
N SER A 392 -14.98 -17.44 -17.64
CA SER A 392 -14.54 -16.36 -18.53
C SER A 392 -13.13 -15.92 -18.23
N ALA A 393 -12.44 -15.47 -19.28
CA ALA A 393 -11.22 -14.70 -19.20
C ALA A 393 -11.50 -13.22 -19.49
N TYR A 394 -10.87 -12.33 -18.73
CA TYR A 394 -10.93 -10.88 -18.91
C TYR A 394 -9.56 -10.37 -19.28
N ALA A 395 -9.42 -9.77 -20.46
CA ALA A 395 -8.24 -8.97 -20.78
C ALA A 395 -8.32 -7.66 -19.97
N LEU A 396 -7.36 -7.44 -19.08
CA LEU A 396 -7.40 -6.31 -18.12
C LEU A 396 -6.88 -4.99 -18.69
N ALA A 397 -6.15 -5.04 -19.82
CA ALA A 397 -5.78 -3.82 -20.55
C ALA A 397 -7.04 -3.10 -21.05
N PRO A 398 -7.18 -1.77 -20.85
CA PRO A 398 -8.34 -1.02 -21.29
C PRO A 398 -8.53 -1.03 -22.81
N PRO A 399 -9.79 -1.22 -23.32
CA PRO A 399 -10.99 -1.50 -22.54
C PRO A 399 -11.02 -2.96 -22.06
N VAL A 400 -11.38 -3.16 -20.80
CA VAL A 400 -11.53 -4.51 -20.23
C VAL A 400 -12.56 -5.30 -21.04
N ALA A 401 -12.18 -6.48 -21.50
CA ALA A 401 -13.00 -7.31 -22.39
C ALA A 401 -13.15 -8.73 -21.88
N GLU A 402 -14.41 -9.20 -21.77
CA GLU A 402 -14.74 -10.57 -21.40
C GLU A 402 -14.71 -11.49 -22.63
N THR A 403 -14.10 -12.65 -22.47
CA THR A 403 -14.18 -13.78 -23.39
C THR A 403 -14.62 -15.03 -22.64
N VAL A 404 -15.78 -15.58 -23.02
CA VAL A 404 -16.24 -16.84 -22.43
C VAL A 404 -15.33 -17.97 -22.90
N MET A 405 -14.80 -18.73 -21.93
CA MET A 405 -13.88 -19.83 -22.21
C MET A 405 -14.66 -21.09 -22.62
N GLY A 406 -14.14 -21.81 -23.61
CA GLY A 406 -14.63 -23.14 -23.98
C GLY A 406 -13.69 -24.24 -23.47
N PRO A 407 -14.15 -25.48 -23.34
CA PRO A 407 -15.54 -25.91 -23.30
C PRO A 407 -16.26 -25.40 -22.03
N ALA A 408 -17.54 -25.13 -22.15
CA ALA A 408 -18.39 -24.63 -21.08
C ALA A 408 -18.73 -25.74 -20.06
N ASN A 409 -17.83 -26.09 -19.19
CA ASN A 409 -18.10 -27.00 -18.09
C ASN A 409 -17.05 -26.83 -17.00
N GLY A 410 -17.32 -25.90 -16.10
CA GLY A 410 -16.67 -25.72 -14.80
C GLY A 410 -15.27 -26.28 -14.66
N LEU A 411 -14.31 -25.76 -15.42
CA LEU A 411 -12.94 -26.28 -15.42
C LEU A 411 -12.18 -25.97 -14.14
N PHE A 412 -12.64 -25.00 -13.36
CA PHE A 412 -11.89 -24.50 -12.21
C PHE A 412 -12.72 -23.68 -11.22
N ALA A 413 -12.25 -23.64 -9.98
CA ALA A 413 -12.48 -22.56 -9.03
C ALA A 413 -11.12 -22.22 -8.42
N PHE A 414 -10.68 -20.96 -8.50
CA PHE A 414 -9.34 -20.55 -8.04
C PHE A 414 -8.19 -21.31 -8.73
N PRO A 415 -8.07 -21.28 -10.06
CA PRO A 415 -7.00 -21.95 -10.76
C PRO A 415 -5.68 -21.20 -10.62
N ALA A 416 -4.53 -21.83 -10.95
CA ALA A 416 -3.31 -21.09 -11.21
C ALA A 416 -3.36 -20.45 -12.60
N VAL A 417 -2.99 -19.17 -12.70
CA VAL A 417 -2.79 -18.46 -13.97
C VAL A 417 -1.30 -18.18 -14.12
N SER A 418 -0.70 -18.51 -15.29
CA SER A 418 0.71 -18.20 -15.54
C SER A 418 0.96 -16.69 -15.42
N PRO A 419 2.16 -16.26 -15.01
CA PRO A 419 2.44 -14.84 -14.80
C PRO A 419 2.13 -13.94 -16.00
N ASP A 420 2.33 -14.43 -17.22
CA ASP A 420 2.03 -13.75 -18.50
C ASP A 420 0.55 -13.82 -18.91
N GLY A 421 -0.28 -14.58 -18.19
CA GLY A 421 -1.71 -14.71 -18.46
C GLY A 421 -2.08 -15.63 -19.64
N THR A 422 -1.14 -16.40 -20.19
CA THR A 422 -1.39 -17.24 -21.37
C THR A 422 -1.91 -18.64 -21.05
N LEU A 423 -1.63 -19.13 -19.83
CA LEU A 423 -1.94 -20.49 -19.41
C LEU A 423 -2.72 -20.52 -18.09
N LEU A 424 -3.56 -21.53 -17.95
CA LEU A 424 -4.32 -21.84 -16.77
C LEU A 424 -4.06 -23.29 -16.36
N PHE A 425 -3.65 -23.50 -15.11
CA PHE A 425 -3.61 -24.84 -14.51
C PHE A 425 -4.81 -24.99 -13.57
N ASN A 426 -5.73 -25.90 -13.94
CA ASN A 426 -6.98 -26.05 -13.20
C ASN A 426 -6.80 -26.75 -11.86
N ASN A 427 -7.65 -26.43 -10.91
CA ASN A 427 -7.78 -27.18 -9.67
C ASN A 427 -8.60 -28.47 -9.88
N CYS A 428 -8.64 -29.31 -8.86
CA CYS A 428 -9.24 -30.65 -8.86
C CYS A 428 -10.77 -30.67 -8.75
N GLY A 429 -11.45 -29.85 -9.47
CA GLY A 429 -12.91 -29.77 -9.45
C GLY A 429 -13.43 -28.44 -8.92
N PRO A 430 -14.78 -28.21 -8.93
CA PRO A 430 -15.33 -26.90 -8.67
C PRO A 430 -15.09 -26.40 -7.23
N LEU A 431 -15.13 -27.30 -6.26
CA LEU A 431 -14.76 -26.96 -4.88
C LEU A 431 -14.07 -28.14 -4.21
N PRO A 432 -13.02 -27.88 -3.42
CA PRO A 432 -12.47 -28.89 -2.53
C PRO A 432 -13.57 -29.38 -1.55
N GLY A 433 -13.57 -30.69 -1.28
CA GLY A 433 -14.56 -31.32 -0.42
C GLY A 433 -15.69 -32.06 -1.16
N THR A 434 -15.90 -31.80 -2.45
CA THR A 434 -16.62 -32.72 -3.35
C THR A 434 -15.61 -33.70 -3.98
N THR A 435 -16.06 -34.88 -4.40
CA THR A 435 -15.20 -35.85 -5.08
C THR A 435 -14.53 -35.14 -6.26
N PRO A 436 -13.18 -35.18 -6.40
CA PRO A 436 -12.50 -34.53 -7.52
C PRO A 436 -13.09 -35.02 -8.83
N ALA A 437 -13.74 -34.16 -9.58
CA ALA A 437 -14.40 -34.52 -10.83
C ALA A 437 -13.39 -34.79 -11.95
N SER A 438 -12.15 -34.30 -11.80
CA SER A 438 -11.09 -34.42 -12.79
C SER A 438 -9.71 -34.24 -12.18
N THR A 439 -8.71 -34.77 -12.85
CA THR A 439 -7.31 -34.47 -12.58
C THR A 439 -6.94 -33.06 -13.06
N SER A 440 -5.95 -32.46 -12.41
CA SER A 440 -5.43 -31.16 -12.83
C SER A 440 -4.70 -31.26 -14.17
N ALA A 441 -4.87 -30.26 -15.02
CA ALA A 441 -4.26 -30.16 -16.35
C ALA A 441 -4.04 -28.69 -16.73
N LEU A 442 -3.26 -28.47 -17.79
CA LEU A 442 -2.92 -27.15 -18.33
C LEU A 442 -3.83 -26.79 -19.52
N TYR A 443 -4.31 -25.55 -19.55
CA TYR A 443 -5.19 -25.02 -20.59
C TYR A 443 -4.70 -23.66 -21.08
N ALA A 444 -4.98 -23.33 -22.33
CA ALA A 444 -4.67 -22.03 -22.92
C ALA A 444 -5.77 -20.99 -22.60
N ILE A 445 -5.39 -19.77 -22.27
CA ILE A 445 -6.27 -18.61 -22.07
C ILE A 445 -6.27 -17.78 -23.36
N PRO A 446 -7.41 -17.27 -23.88
CA PRO A 446 -8.78 -17.46 -23.36
C PRO A 446 -9.52 -18.65 -23.98
N SER A 447 -8.88 -19.46 -24.80
CA SER A 447 -9.58 -20.51 -25.58
C SER A 447 -10.14 -21.66 -24.73
N GLY A 448 -9.56 -21.94 -23.55
CA GLY A 448 -9.88 -23.10 -22.74
C GLY A 448 -9.41 -24.43 -23.37
N SER A 449 -8.58 -24.39 -24.41
CA SER A 449 -8.06 -25.58 -25.08
C SER A 449 -6.99 -26.26 -24.21
N ALA A 450 -7.04 -27.59 -24.12
CA ALA A 450 -6.04 -28.34 -23.37
C ALA A 450 -4.64 -28.20 -24.01
N VAL A 451 -3.63 -28.02 -23.16
CA VAL A 451 -2.22 -27.95 -23.55
C VAL A 451 -1.54 -29.26 -23.18
N ALA A 452 -0.83 -29.85 -24.13
CA ALA A 452 -0.10 -31.08 -23.90
C ALA A 452 1.07 -30.84 -22.92
N THR A 453 1.20 -31.72 -21.92
CA THR A 453 2.24 -31.62 -20.88
C THR A 453 2.98 -32.93 -20.76
N THR A 454 4.21 -32.88 -20.25
CA THR A 454 4.99 -34.05 -19.90
C THR A 454 5.35 -34.03 -18.42
N GLY A 455 5.60 -35.17 -17.82
CA GLY A 455 6.05 -35.27 -16.42
C GLY A 455 5.02 -34.95 -15.35
N LEU A 456 3.78 -34.58 -15.72
CA LEU A 456 2.71 -34.36 -14.76
C LEU A 456 2.33 -35.70 -14.11
N PRO A 457 2.34 -35.81 -12.75
CA PRO A 457 1.99 -37.08 -12.09
C PRO A 457 0.59 -37.56 -12.45
N SER A 458 0.46 -38.88 -12.74
CA SER A 458 -0.85 -39.45 -13.05
C SER A 458 -1.81 -39.30 -11.89
N GLY A 459 -3.01 -38.78 -12.14
CA GLY A 459 -4.02 -38.57 -11.11
C GLY A 459 -3.78 -37.37 -10.22
N LEU A 460 -2.86 -36.49 -10.56
CA LEU A 460 -2.65 -35.24 -9.77
C LEU A 460 -3.97 -34.46 -9.68
N ALA A 461 -4.36 -34.16 -8.45
CA ALA A 461 -5.50 -33.33 -8.14
C ALA A 461 -5.03 -32.22 -7.20
N ALA A 462 -4.61 -31.10 -7.80
CA ALA A 462 -4.15 -29.92 -7.09
C ALA A 462 -5.34 -29.10 -6.58
N SER A 463 -5.34 -28.74 -5.31
CA SER A 463 -6.29 -27.78 -4.74
C SER A 463 -5.69 -26.39 -4.75
N THR A 464 -6.48 -25.40 -5.13
CA THR A 464 -6.10 -23.96 -5.10
C THR A 464 -4.67 -23.67 -5.57
N PRO A 465 -4.25 -24.15 -6.76
CA PRO A 465 -2.89 -24.04 -7.23
C PRO A 465 -2.51 -22.58 -7.52
N VAL A 466 -1.21 -22.28 -7.50
CA VAL A 466 -0.64 -20.98 -7.88
C VAL A 466 0.69 -21.16 -8.60
N PHE A 467 0.98 -20.36 -9.62
CA PHE A 467 2.32 -20.23 -10.19
C PHE A 467 3.20 -19.30 -9.36
N SER A 468 4.49 -19.59 -9.32
CA SER A 468 5.49 -18.63 -8.83
C SER A 468 5.55 -17.39 -9.74
N PRO A 469 5.97 -16.20 -9.22
CA PRO A 469 6.15 -15.00 -10.02
C PRO A 469 7.06 -15.16 -11.24
N ASP A 470 8.08 -16.03 -11.17
CA ASP A 470 8.98 -16.36 -12.29
C ASP A 470 8.42 -17.43 -13.25
N GLY A 471 7.26 -18.01 -12.93
CA GLY A 471 6.58 -19.02 -13.75
C GLY A 471 7.22 -20.39 -13.80
N LYS A 472 8.16 -20.70 -12.89
CA LYS A 472 8.92 -21.96 -12.92
C LYS A 472 8.46 -23.00 -11.89
N HIS A 473 7.59 -22.63 -10.98
CA HIS A 473 7.07 -23.50 -9.95
C HIS A 473 5.56 -23.36 -9.84
N LEU A 474 4.89 -24.43 -9.41
CA LEU A 474 3.52 -24.38 -8.89
C LEU A 474 3.52 -24.88 -7.45
N ALA A 475 2.70 -24.24 -6.61
CA ALA A 475 2.37 -24.74 -5.28
C ALA A 475 0.87 -25.00 -5.20
N PHE A 476 0.47 -25.99 -4.41
CA PHE A 476 -0.95 -26.42 -4.30
C PHE A 476 -1.15 -27.30 -3.05
N GLY A 477 -2.40 -27.36 -2.57
CA GLY A 477 -2.81 -28.43 -1.65
C GLY A 477 -2.92 -29.76 -2.40
N ASP A 478 -2.28 -30.80 -1.89
CA ASP A 478 -2.21 -32.13 -2.56
C ASP A 478 -3.48 -32.96 -2.34
N TYR A 479 -4.60 -32.50 -2.87
CA TYR A 479 -5.91 -33.11 -2.68
C TYR A 479 -6.00 -34.52 -3.29
N GLY A 480 -5.28 -34.81 -4.36
CA GLY A 480 -5.18 -36.14 -4.98
C GLY A 480 -4.27 -37.10 -4.23
N GLY A 481 -3.42 -36.60 -3.35
CA GLY A 481 -2.52 -37.36 -2.49
C GLY A 481 -3.13 -37.67 -1.14
N ASP A 482 -2.57 -37.09 -0.09
CA ASP A 482 -3.03 -37.27 1.30
C ASP A 482 -4.18 -36.32 1.71
N LYS A 483 -4.55 -35.37 0.87
CA LYS A 483 -5.61 -34.36 1.04
C LYS A 483 -5.31 -33.31 2.10
N VAL A 484 -4.11 -33.27 2.64
CA VAL A 484 -3.76 -32.34 3.72
C VAL A 484 -2.46 -31.57 3.45
N SER A 485 -1.49 -32.18 2.75
CA SER A 485 -0.18 -31.57 2.56
C SER A 485 -0.20 -30.39 1.58
N LEU A 486 0.66 -29.41 1.85
CA LEU A 486 1.13 -28.45 0.88
C LEU A 486 2.22 -29.09 0.01
N ALA A 487 2.10 -28.99 -1.30
CA ALA A 487 3.07 -29.51 -2.25
C ALA A 487 3.51 -28.45 -3.27
N SER A 488 4.69 -28.66 -3.84
CA SER A 488 5.18 -27.92 -5.01
C SER A 488 5.61 -28.88 -6.12
N ILE A 489 5.68 -28.35 -7.35
CA ILE A 489 6.18 -29.04 -8.53
C ILE A 489 6.88 -28.02 -9.44
N ASP A 490 8.02 -28.41 -10.00
CA ASP A 490 8.74 -27.58 -10.97
C ASP A 490 8.04 -27.59 -12.32
N TYR A 491 8.08 -26.47 -13.02
CA TYR A 491 7.52 -26.28 -14.34
C TYR A 491 8.51 -25.60 -15.28
N ASP A 492 8.73 -26.18 -16.45
CA ASP A 492 9.48 -25.57 -17.54
C ASP A 492 8.52 -25.00 -18.57
N PRO A 493 8.38 -23.65 -18.68
CA PRO A 493 7.48 -23.03 -19.64
C PRO A 493 7.88 -23.24 -21.10
N ALA A 494 9.17 -23.51 -21.40
CA ALA A 494 9.64 -23.71 -22.75
C ALA A 494 9.20 -25.05 -23.36
N SER A 495 9.09 -26.09 -22.51
CA SER A 495 8.71 -27.45 -22.92
C SER A 495 7.36 -27.91 -22.39
N THR A 496 6.68 -27.11 -21.58
CA THR A 496 5.46 -27.46 -20.84
C THR A 496 5.63 -28.74 -20.00
N ALA A 497 6.82 -28.91 -19.41
CA ALA A 497 7.19 -30.09 -18.65
C ALA A 497 7.12 -29.85 -17.15
N PHE A 498 6.60 -30.83 -16.43
CA PHE A 498 6.59 -30.87 -14.96
C PHE A 498 7.61 -31.85 -14.41
N SER A 499 8.20 -31.54 -13.27
CA SER A 499 9.18 -32.41 -12.59
C SER A 499 9.25 -32.12 -11.09
N ASN A 500 9.93 -32.97 -10.35
CA ASN A 500 10.33 -32.72 -8.97
C ASN A 500 9.16 -32.32 -8.04
N LYS A 501 8.03 -33.09 -8.08
CA LYS A 501 6.95 -32.90 -7.09
C LYS A 501 7.45 -33.25 -5.70
N GLN A 502 7.25 -32.37 -4.73
CA GLN A 502 7.65 -32.58 -3.33
C GLN A 502 6.64 -31.95 -2.37
N ASN A 503 6.54 -32.50 -1.15
CA ASN A 503 5.75 -31.91 -0.09
C ASN A 503 6.59 -30.85 0.63
N LEU A 504 6.01 -29.68 0.84
CA LEU A 504 6.61 -28.55 1.57
C LEU A 504 6.26 -28.60 3.05
N ASP A 505 5.01 -28.99 3.34
CA ASP A 505 4.50 -29.14 4.69
C ASP A 505 3.46 -30.27 4.75
N THR A 506 3.36 -30.92 5.89
CA THR A 506 2.36 -31.97 6.14
C THR A 506 1.75 -31.76 7.52
N PRO A 507 0.60 -31.11 7.60
CA PRO A 507 -0.06 -30.84 8.88
C PRO A 507 -0.54 -32.13 9.54
N THR A 508 -0.78 -32.04 10.84
CA THR A 508 -1.27 -33.15 11.67
C THR A 508 -2.61 -32.78 12.30
N GLY A 509 -3.27 -33.74 12.93
CA GLY A 509 -4.48 -33.45 13.73
C GLY A 509 -5.76 -33.24 12.93
N GLY A 510 -5.73 -33.46 11.62
CA GLY A 510 -6.90 -33.26 10.73
C GLY A 510 -6.96 -31.86 10.12
N ASP A 511 -5.88 -31.08 10.24
CA ASP A 511 -5.71 -29.81 9.53
C ASP A 511 -5.34 -30.08 8.07
N ALA A 512 -5.50 -29.07 7.19
CA ALA A 512 -5.14 -29.14 5.78
C ALA A 512 -4.56 -27.83 5.28
N ASP A 513 -3.57 -27.91 4.39
CA ASP A 513 -2.90 -26.75 3.81
C ASP A 513 -3.47 -26.42 2.43
N VAL A 514 -3.93 -25.20 2.27
CA VAL A 514 -4.63 -24.72 1.07
C VAL A 514 -4.23 -23.29 0.75
N PHE A 515 -4.65 -22.76 -0.41
CA PHE A 515 -4.44 -21.38 -0.86
C PHE A 515 -2.99 -20.91 -0.74
N PRO A 516 -2.01 -21.60 -1.36
CA PRO A 516 -0.64 -21.12 -1.39
C PRO A 516 -0.49 -19.83 -2.21
N ALA A 517 0.54 -19.05 -1.87
CA ALA A 517 1.01 -17.89 -2.61
C ALA A 517 2.53 -17.74 -2.45
N PHE A 518 3.27 -17.66 -3.55
CA PHE A 518 4.72 -17.49 -3.49
C PHE A 518 5.11 -16.10 -3.01
N LEU A 519 6.22 -16.00 -2.28
CA LEU A 519 6.91 -14.73 -2.09
C LEU A 519 7.48 -14.23 -3.43
N PRO A 520 7.68 -12.91 -3.60
CA PRO A 520 8.27 -12.36 -4.83
C PRO A 520 9.70 -12.85 -5.10
N THR A 521 10.38 -13.35 -4.07
CA THR A 521 11.71 -13.99 -4.15
C THR A 521 11.69 -15.41 -4.73
N ASN A 522 10.52 -16.03 -4.87
CA ASN A 522 10.28 -17.41 -5.36
C ASN A 522 10.89 -18.52 -4.49
N ASP A 523 11.33 -18.24 -3.29
CA ASP A 523 12.02 -19.18 -2.39
C ASP A 523 11.15 -19.67 -1.22
N ALA A 524 9.98 -19.08 -1.03
CA ALA A 524 9.03 -19.46 0.01
C ALA A 524 7.57 -19.27 -0.43
N VAL A 525 6.67 -19.93 0.28
CA VAL A 525 5.22 -19.91 0.06
C VAL A 525 4.50 -19.56 1.34
N ILE A 526 3.60 -18.58 1.30
CA ILE A 526 2.59 -18.33 2.33
C ILE A 526 1.35 -19.13 1.96
N TYR A 527 0.65 -19.70 2.94
CA TYR A 527 -0.53 -20.52 2.71
C TYR A 527 -1.49 -20.45 3.89
N GLU A 528 -2.71 -20.90 3.68
CA GLU A 528 -3.69 -21.11 4.73
C GLU A 528 -3.56 -22.53 5.28
N ARG A 529 -3.40 -22.65 6.60
CA ARG A 529 -3.64 -23.88 7.35
C ARG A 529 -5.09 -23.88 7.83
N GLU A 530 -5.89 -24.65 7.18
CA GLU A 530 -7.27 -24.90 7.56
C GLU A 530 -7.31 -25.82 8.78
N LEU A 531 -7.91 -25.35 9.87
CA LEU A 531 -7.94 -26.11 11.12
C LEU A 531 -9.04 -27.16 11.11
N SER A 532 -8.79 -28.28 11.79
CA SER A 532 -9.69 -29.42 11.93
C SER A 532 -11.12 -29.00 12.29
N GLY A 533 -12.09 -29.59 11.60
CA GLY A 533 -13.51 -29.28 11.74
C GLY A 533 -14.02 -28.17 10.82
N SER A 534 -13.15 -27.53 10.04
CA SER A 534 -13.52 -26.62 8.97
C SER A 534 -14.00 -27.38 7.73
N SER A 535 -14.75 -26.72 6.86
CA SER A 535 -15.01 -27.24 5.52
C SER A 535 -13.91 -26.82 4.58
N TYR A 536 -13.31 -27.76 3.88
CA TYR A 536 -12.14 -27.58 3.03
C TYR A 536 -12.30 -26.39 2.06
N GLY A 537 -11.34 -25.44 2.11
CA GLY A 537 -11.32 -24.23 1.28
C GLY A 537 -12.44 -23.21 1.59
N ALA A 538 -13.05 -23.29 2.74
CA ALA A 538 -14.21 -22.47 3.09
C ALA A 538 -13.86 -21.27 3.99
N THR A 539 -14.49 -20.13 3.70
CA THR A 539 -14.35 -18.90 4.47
C THR A 539 -15.65 -18.49 5.20
N TRP A 540 -16.67 -19.33 5.20
CA TRP A 540 -17.93 -19.05 5.90
C TRP A 540 -17.81 -19.27 7.42
N SER A 541 -18.86 -18.96 8.14
CA SER A 541 -18.90 -19.12 9.59
C SER A 541 -18.69 -20.58 10.00
N GLY A 542 -17.88 -20.75 11.04
CA GLY A 542 -17.47 -22.05 11.55
C GLY A 542 -16.15 -22.56 10.95
N SER A 543 -15.73 -22.06 9.79
CA SER A 543 -14.39 -22.34 9.26
C SER A 543 -13.34 -21.59 10.06
N LYS A 544 -12.19 -22.24 10.28
CA LYS A 544 -11.03 -21.70 10.99
C LYS A 544 -9.80 -21.90 10.14
N GLY A 545 -9.04 -20.83 9.97
CA GLY A 545 -7.80 -20.84 9.20
C GLY A 545 -6.74 -19.95 9.84
N GLN A 546 -5.50 -20.28 9.61
CA GLN A 546 -4.31 -19.55 10.03
C GLN A 546 -3.39 -19.36 8.84
N LEU A 547 -2.66 -18.26 8.81
CA LEU A 547 -1.59 -18.05 7.84
C LEU A 547 -0.32 -18.74 8.34
N TRP A 548 0.30 -19.47 7.45
CA TRP A 548 1.58 -20.14 7.63
C TRP A 548 2.50 -19.83 6.46
N TRP A 549 3.79 -20.09 6.59
CA TRP A 549 4.74 -20.03 5.49
C TRP A 549 5.69 -21.22 5.53
N ALA A 550 6.21 -21.59 4.37
CA ALA A 550 7.18 -22.68 4.21
C ALA A 550 8.30 -22.25 3.27
N ASP A 551 9.52 -22.52 3.67
CA ASP A 551 10.71 -22.35 2.84
C ASP A 551 10.84 -23.51 1.86
N LEU A 552 11.02 -23.22 0.57
CA LEU A 552 11.05 -24.24 -0.50
C LEU A 552 12.28 -25.12 -0.45
N LYS A 553 13.38 -24.65 0.09
CA LYS A 553 14.65 -25.37 0.11
C LYS A 553 14.79 -26.29 1.33
N THR A 554 14.37 -25.78 2.49
CA THR A 554 14.52 -26.52 3.75
C THR A 554 13.28 -27.30 4.12
N HIS A 555 12.12 -27.00 3.51
CA HIS A 555 10.80 -27.52 3.85
C HIS A 555 10.47 -27.26 5.33
N THR A 556 10.93 -26.14 5.85
CA THR A 556 10.64 -25.71 7.22
C THR A 556 9.45 -24.77 7.20
N ALA A 557 8.42 -25.14 7.92
CA ALA A 557 7.19 -24.35 8.02
C ALA A 557 7.06 -23.68 9.40
N ALA A 558 6.43 -22.51 9.43
CA ALA A 558 6.09 -21.78 10.64
C ALA A 558 4.79 -20.99 10.50
N GLU A 559 4.10 -20.81 11.61
CA GLU A 559 2.93 -19.96 11.69
C GLU A 559 3.31 -18.47 11.61
N LEU A 560 2.52 -17.68 10.86
CA LEU A 560 2.61 -16.22 10.80
C LEU A 560 1.81 -15.60 11.95
N LYS A 561 2.29 -15.75 13.18
CA LYS A 561 1.58 -15.40 14.41
C LYS A 561 1.19 -13.93 14.46
N ASN A 562 2.11 -13.04 14.04
CA ASN A 562 1.82 -11.61 14.04
C ASN A 562 0.75 -11.25 13.00
N ALA A 563 0.79 -11.80 11.79
CA ALA A 563 -0.25 -11.59 10.78
C ALA A 563 -1.60 -12.19 11.23
N ASN A 564 -1.58 -13.37 11.85
CA ASN A 564 -2.77 -14.00 12.42
C ASN A 564 -3.39 -13.18 13.56
N GLY A 565 -2.56 -12.47 14.31
CA GLY A 565 -3.01 -11.70 15.47
C GLY A 565 -2.94 -12.47 16.78
N ASP A 566 -2.12 -13.51 16.86
CA ASP A 566 -1.92 -14.27 18.09
C ASP A 566 -1.37 -13.36 19.20
N ALA A 567 -1.97 -13.46 20.38
CA ALA A 567 -1.66 -12.73 21.61
C ALA A 567 -1.94 -11.21 21.64
N TYR A 568 -2.36 -10.57 20.53
CA TYR A 568 -2.65 -9.12 20.57
C TYR A 568 -4.06 -8.73 20.11
N LEU A 569 -4.79 -9.58 19.38
CA LEU A 569 -6.18 -9.27 19.04
C LEU A 569 -7.02 -9.12 20.30
N PRO A 570 -7.91 -8.11 20.37
CA PRO A 570 -8.75 -7.89 21.55
C PRO A 570 -9.63 -9.09 21.84
N THR A 571 -9.52 -9.65 23.06
CA THR A 571 -10.24 -10.86 23.47
C THR A 571 -11.38 -10.60 24.46
N THR A 572 -11.51 -9.37 24.97
CA THR A 572 -12.28 -9.06 26.17
C THR A 572 -13.62 -8.38 25.91
N PHE A 573 -13.99 -8.12 24.66
CA PHE A 573 -15.21 -7.39 24.33
C PHE A 573 -16.30 -8.29 23.76
N GLY A 574 -17.47 -8.28 24.37
CA GLY A 574 -18.68 -8.94 23.90
C GLY A 574 -18.58 -10.46 23.96
N THR A 575 -18.84 -11.10 22.84
CA THR A 575 -18.75 -12.55 22.67
C THR A 575 -17.29 -13.02 22.53
N ASN A 576 -17.09 -14.30 22.66
CA ASN A 576 -15.79 -14.95 22.72
C ASN A 576 -14.89 -14.66 21.50
N HIS A 577 -14.03 -13.62 21.60
CA HIS A 577 -13.01 -13.26 20.60
C HIS A 577 -11.67 -13.98 20.82
N ALA A 578 -11.60 -14.89 21.79
CA ALA A 578 -10.35 -15.57 22.17
C ALA A 578 -9.71 -16.39 21.05
N THR A 579 -10.39 -16.62 19.95
CA THR A 579 -9.92 -17.41 18.81
C THR A 579 -9.96 -16.65 17.48
N ASP A 580 -10.05 -15.31 17.48
CA ASP A 580 -10.10 -14.52 16.26
C ASP A 580 -8.83 -14.63 15.41
N TRP A 581 -7.70 -14.98 16.00
CA TRP A 581 -6.46 -15.32 15.33
C TRP A 581 -6.55 -16.59 14.46
N ASN A 582 -7.62 -17.37 14.58
CA ASN A 582 -7.96 -18.52 13.71
C ASN A 582 -8.96 -18.16 12.60
N LEU A 583 -9.15 -16.89 12.28
CA LEU A 583 -10.12 -16.42 11.27
C LEU A 583 -9.42 -15.74 10.08
N GLN A 584 -8.34 -16.35 9.59
CA GLN A 584 -7.50 -15.83 8.51
C GLN A 584 -7.48 -16.80 7.34
N TYR A 585 -7.76 -16.33 6.12
CA TYR A 585 -8.04 -17.19 4.97
C TYR A 585 -7.45 -16.63 3.69
N GLU A 586 -7.25 -17.50 2.69
CA GLU A 586 -7.04 -17.16 1.28
C GLU A 586 -5.93 -16.11 1.04
N PRO A 587 -4.69 -16.31 1.55
CA PRO A 587 -3.64 -15.33 1.33
C PRO A 587 -3.23 -15.26 -0.14
N THR A 588 -2.83 -14.06 -0.58
CA THR A 588 -2.04 -13.84 -1.79
C THR A 588 -0.94 -12.81 -1.50
N VAL A 589 0.14 -12.86 -2.26
CA VAL A 589 1.31 -12.01 -2.04
C VAL A 589 1.49 -11.07 -3.21
N ASN A 590 1.83 -9.81 -2.93
CA ASN A 590 2.26 -8.87 -3.96
C ASN A 590 3.49 -9.45 -4.68
N PRO A 591 3.46 -9.58 -6.02
CA PRO A 591 4.59 -10.14 -6.76
C PRO A 591 5.83 -9.24 -6.79
N VAL A 592 5.75 -8.05 -6.18
CA VAL A 592 6.85 -7.07 -6.10
C VAL A 592 7.15 -6.74 -4.65
N VAL A 593 8.44 -6.74 -4.31
CA VAL A 593 8.94 -6.22 -3.02
C VAL A 593 8.76 -4.70 -2.99
N SER A 594 8.32 -4.16 -1.87
CA SER A 594 8.17 -2.72 -1.71
C SER A 594 8.57 -2.28 -0.31
N GLY A 595 9.44 -1.26 -0.24
CA GLY A 595 9.92 -0.70 1.03
C GLY A 595 10.70 -1.69 1.90
N GLY A 596 11.34 -2.71 1.28
CA GLY A 596 12.11 -3.75 1.97
C GLY A 596 11.30 -4.94 2.47
N TYR A 597 9.99 -4.99 2.19
CA TYR A 597 9.07 -6.06 2.62
C TYR A 597 8.39 -6.73 1.45
N ALA A 598 8.08 -8.02 1.59
CA ALA A 598 6.97 -8.62 0.86
C ALA A 598 5.65 -8.27 1.56
N TRP A 599 4.55 -8.25 0.80
CA TRP A 599 3.24 -7.86 1.31
C TRP A 599 2.22 -8.93 1.02
N VAL A 600 1.59 -9.46 2.07
CA VAL A 600 0.50 -10.44 1.95
C VAL A 600 -0.85 -9.76 2.16
N VAL A 601 -1.78 -9.94 1.23
CA VAL A 601 -3.20 -9.63 1.42
C VAL A 601 -3.95 -10.93 1.69
N PHE A 602 -4.85 -10.90 2.63
CA PHE A 602 -5.64 -12.08 3.04
C PHE A 602 -7.04 -11.69 3.50
N THR A 603 -7.93 -12.65 3.45
CA THR A 603 -9.29 -12.53 3.99
C THR A 603 -9.26 -12.74 5.50
N SER A 604 -9.92 -11.87 6.26
CA SER A 604 -10.08 -12.05 7.70
C SER A 604 -11.51 -11.77 8.15
N ARG A 605 -11.95 -12.50 9.16
CA ARG A 605 -13.19 -12.23 9.90
C ARG A 605 -12.91 -11.59 11.27
N ARG A 606 -11.65 -11.12 11.52
CA ARG A 606 -11.35 -10.35 12.73
C ARG A 606 -12.19 -9.08 12.75
N LEU A 607 -12.62 -8.70 13.92
CA LEU A 607 -13.27 -7.41 14.16
C LEU A 607 -12.18 -6.33 14.23
N TYR A 608 -12.50 -5.11 14.45
CA TYR A 608 -11.58 -3.99 14.60
C TYR A 608 -10.71 -3.71 13.35
N GLY A 609 -10.78 -2.57 12.94
CA GLY A 609 -10.42 -1.94 11.71
C GLY A 609 -11.53 -0.96 11.46
N ASN A 610 -12.08 -0.93 10.31
CA ASN A 610 -13.25 -0.10 10.06
C ASN A 610 -14.59 -0.82 10.34
N VAL A 611 -14.59 -2.10 10.58
CA VAL A 611 -15.81 -2.88 10.91
C VAL A 611 -16.46 -2.39 12.21
N ALA A 612 -15.67 -1.86 13.14
CA ALA A 612 -16.14 -1.33 14.41
C ALA A 612 -16.82 0.05 14.32
N THR A 613 -17.12 0.57 13.14
CA THR A 613 -17.94 1.80 12.99
C THR A 613 -19.40 1.61 13.32
N GLN A 614 -19.86 0.38 13.31
CA GLN A 614 -21.10 -0.04 13.95
C GLN A 614 -20.74 -0.61 15.32
N ASP A 615 -21.70 -0.82 16.18
CA ASP A 615 -21.45 -1.54 17.42
C ASP A 615 -20.67 -2.83 17.05
N PRO A 616 -19.44 -3.02 17.52
CA PRO A 616 -18.62 -4.17 17.13
C PRO A 616 -19.29 -5.51 17.47
N TRP A 617 -20.18 -5.49 18.46
CA TRP A 617 -20.97 -6.65 18.85
C TRP A 617 -22.02 -7.03 17.80
N LEU A 618 -22.53 -6.06 17.04
CA LEU A 618 -23.49 -6.29 15.97
C LEU A 618 -22.81 -6.76 14.68
N SER A 619 -21.52 -6.53 14.51
CA SER A 619 -20.76 -6.99 13.35
C SER A 619 -20.04 -8.33 13.58
N ASP A 620 -20.17 -8.93 14.76
CA ASP A 620 -19.60 -10.25 15.05
C ASP A 620 -20.36 -11.34 14.30
N PRO A 621 -19.70 -12.08 13.37
CA PRO A 621 -20.38 -13.15 12.60
C PRO A 621 -20.90 -14.27 13.46
N ARG A 622 -20.44 -14.39 14.70
CA ARG A 622 -20.90 -15.40 15.65
C ARG A 622 -22.26 -15.05 16.29
N ASN A 623 -22.68 -13.79 16.19
CA ASN A 623 -23.97 -13.31 16.66
C ASN A 623 -25.05 -13.32 15.57
N TYR A 624 -24.67 -13.55 14.31
CA TYR A 624 -25.56 -13.66 13.17
C TYR A 624 -25.57 -15.08 12.64
N ASP A 625 -26.65 -15.46 12.00
CA ASP A 625 -26.64 -16.62 11.12
C ASP A 625 -25.52 -16.38 10.06
N PRO A 626 -24.51 -17.23 10.03
CA PRO A 626 -23.34 -17.06 9.16
C PRO A 626 -23.67 -16.99 7.68
N THR A 627 -24.80 -17.52 7.30
CA THR A 627 -25.29 -17.48 5.93
C THR A 627 -25.90 -16.12 5.59
N SER A 628 -26.19 -15.29 6.58
CA SER A 628 -26.84 -13.98 6.40
C SER A 628 -25.90 -12.77 6.58
N ALA A 629 -24.65 -12.96 6.96
CA ALA A 629 -23.71 -11.88 7.23
C ALA A 629 -22.41 -11.98 6.40
N PRO A 630 -22.46 -11.89 5.06
CA PRO A 630 -21.25 -11.89 4.22
C PRO A 630 -20.33 -10.69 4.48
N ASN A 631 -20.86 -9.61 5.03
CA ASN A 631 -20.18 -8.35 5.34
C ASN A 631 -19.08 -8.45 6.42
N THR A 632 -18.94 -9.57 7.10
CA THR A 632 -17.88 -9.76 8.12
C THR A 632 -16.52 -10.10 7.52
N LYS A 633 -16.45 -10.57 6.28
CA LYS A 633 -15.19 -10.82 5.59
C LYS A 633 -14.61 -9.52 5.06
N LYS A 634 -13.34 -9.26 5.37
CA LYS A 634 -12.60 -8.09 4.88
C LYS A 634 -11.19 -8.49 4.47
N LEU A 635 -10.59 -7.68 3.61
CA LEU A 635 -9.19 -7.81 3.22
C LEU A 635 -8.29 -7.07 4.20
N TRP A 636 -7.24 -7.75 4.63
CA TRP A 636 -6.21 -7.26 5.51
C TRP A 636 -4.85 -7.44 4.86
N VAL A 637 -3.88 -6.62 5.24
CA VAL A 637 -2.53 -6.66 4.67
C VAL A 637 -1.51 -6.72 5.81
N ALA A 638 -0.49 -7.55 5.64
CA ALA A 638 0.65 -7.62 6.55
C ALA A 638 1.97 -7.53 5.78
N ALA A 639 2.96 -6.88 6.38
CA ALA A 639 4.34 -6.90 5.91
C ALA A 639 5.02 -8.21 6.33
N ILE A 640 5.93 -8.69 5.49
CA ILE A 640 6.71 -9.93 5.68
C ILE A 640 8.19 -9.60 5.50
N ASP A 641 9.00 -9.87 6.49
CA ASP A 641 10.46 -9.71 6.44
C ASP A 641 11.08 -10.74 5.48
N LEU A 642 11.82 -10.27 4.48
CA LEU A 642 12.42 -11.12 3.45
C LEU A 642 13.63 -11.93 3.95
N ASN A 643 14.28 -11.47 5.01
CA ASN A 643 15.51 -12.05 5.53
C ASN A 643 15.30 -12.90 6.81
N ALA A 644 14.06 -13.21 7.15
CA ALA A 644 13.75 -14.00 8.33
C ALA A 644 14.27 -15.44 8.18
N PRO A 645 14.87 -16.02 9.23
CA PRO A 645 15.33 -17.41 9.19
C PRO A 645 14.17 -18.38 8.99
N PRO A 646 14.32 -19.45 8.19
CA PRO A 646 13.33 -20.52 8.09
C PRO A 646 12.91 -21.04 9.47
N GLY A 647 11.59 -21.19 9.69
CA GLY A 647 11.02 -21.62 10.97
C GLY A 647 10.77 -20.51 11.99
N SER A 648 11.15 -19.26 11.70
CA SER A 648 10.72 -18.08 12.50
C SER A 648 9.45 -17.45 11.92
N ASP A 649 8.80 -16.55 12.67
CA ASP A 649 7.69 -15.76 12.17
C ASP A 649 8.22 -14.47 11.51
N PRO A 650 8.14 -14.32 10.17
CA PRO A 650 8.59 -13.13 9.47
C PRO A 650 7.54 -12.03 9.40
N SER A 651 6.34 -12.24 9.94
CA SER A 651 5.20 -11.35 9.72
C SER A 651 5.12 -10.23 10.75
N HIS A 652 4.51 -9.13 10.34
CA HIS A 652 4.12 -8.02 11.20
C HIS A 652 2.60 -7.99 11.42
N PRO A 653 2.11 -7.27 12.46
CA PRO A 653 0.69 -7.09 12.66
C PRO A 653 0.00 -6.50 11.44
N ALA A 654 -1.14 -7.08 11.06
CA ALA A 654 -1.86 -6.72 9.87
C ALA A 654 -2.66 -5.42 10.05
N PHE A 655 -2.84 -4.69 8.96
CA PHE A 655 -3.75 -3.55 8.88
C PHE A 655 -4.90 -3.82 7.90
N TYR A 656 -6.00 -3.11 8.10
CA TYR A 656 -7.16 -3.17 7.23
C TYR A 656 -6.83 -2.51 5.88
N LEU A 657 -7.09 -3.19 4.77
CA LEU A 657 -6.94 -2.60 3.44
C LEU A 657 -8.08 -1.59 3.20
N PRO A 658 -7.82 -0.30 3.04
CA PRO A 658 -8.86 0.68 2.79
C PRO A 658 -9.50 0.53 1.40
N ALA A 659 -10.47 1.38 1.07
CA ALA A 659 -11.22 1.40 -0.19
C ALA A 659 -12.18 0.22 -0.42
N GLN A 660 -12.38 -0.66 0.55
CA GLN A 660 -13.37 -1.74 0.49
C GLN A 660 -14.78 -1.22 0.78
N GLU A 661 -15.80 -1.87 0.20
CA GLU A 661 -17.18 -1.65 0.63
C GLU A 661 -17.39 -2.21 2.04
N LEU A 662 -17.84 -1.35 2.97
CA LEU A 662 -17.99 -1.71 4.37
C LEU A 662 -19.09 -2.77 4.58
N MET A 663 -20.18 -2.70 3.81
CA MET A 663 -21.35 -3.57 3.95
C MET A 663 -21.28 -4.84 3.10
N ALA A 664 -20.21 -5.05 2.33
CA ALA A 664 -20.00 -6.26 1.54
C ALA A 664 -19.03 -7.23 2.22
N GLY A 665 -19.20 -8.52 1.97
CA GLY A 665 -18.24 -9.56 2.33
C GLY A 665 -17.17 -9.67 1.24
N ASN A 666 -15.94 -9.29 1.56
CA ASN A 666 -14.81 -9.24 0.63
C ASN A 666 -13.83 -10.37 0.93
N SER A 667 -13.46 -11.14 -0.09
CA SER A 667 -12.58 -12.29 0.07
C SER A 667 -11.65 -12.51 -1.12
N ARG A 668 -10.58 -13.29 -0.89
CA ARG A 668 -9.62 -13.64 -1.90
C ARG A 668 -9.07 -12.40 -2.62
N GLY A 669 -8.38 -11.53 -1.90
CA GLY A 669 -7.59 -10.48 -2.53
C GLY A 669 -6.51 -11.12 -3.38
N TYR A 670 -6.42 -10.76 -4.66
CA TYR A 670 -5.38 -11.24 -5.57
C TYR A 670 -4.54 -10.05 -6.02
N TRP A 671 -3.31 -10.00 -5.55
CA TRP A 671 -2.43 -8.86 -5.82
C TRP A 671 -1.65 -9.09 -7.10
N VAL A 672 -1.64 -8.10 -7.98
CA VAL A 672 -0.93 -8.15 -9.25
C VAL A 672 -0.27 -6.82 -9.58
N VAL A 673 0.78 -6.86 -10.38
CA VAL A 673 1.40 -5.65 -10.91
C VAL A 673 0.46 -5.02 -11.94
N ASP A 674 0.23 -3.72 -11.86
CA ASP A 674 -0.51 -3.02 -12.92
C ASP A 674 0.32 -3.03 -14.21
N PRO A 675 -0.34 -3.13 -15.38
CA PRO A 675 0.34 -2.87 -16.65
C PRO A 675 0.99 -1.48 -16.56
N CYS A 676 2.28 -1.41 -16.87
CA CYS A 676 3.00 -0.15 -16.80
C CYS A 676 2.43 0.89 -17.77
N GLU A 677 2.48 2.16 -17.40
CA GLU A 677 2.01 3.28 -18.21
C GLU A 677 3.04 3.69 -19.27
N GLN A 678 2.54 4.03 -20.46
CA GLN A 678 3.37 4.48 -21.57
C GLN A 678 3.89 5.91 -21.36
N ASN A 679 4.96 6.27 -22.06
CA ASN A 679 5.52 7.62 -21.99
C ASN A 679 4.45 8.68 -22.33
N GLY A 680 4.42 9.74 -21.54
CA GLY A 680 3.45 10.83 -21.65
C GLY A 680 2.21 10.68 -20.76
N VAL A 681 1.99 9.51 -20.13
CA VAL A 681 0.91 9.31 -19.15
C VAL A 681 1.36 9.83 -17.79
N SER A 682 0.43 10.42 -17.03
CA SER A 682 0.71 10.92 -15.68
C SER A 682 1.10 9.78 -14.74
N CYS A 683 2.07 10.04 -13.86
CA CYS A 683 2.57 9.08 -12.89
C CYS A 683 2.84 9.76 -11.54
N LEU A 684 3.03 8.97 -10.51
CA LEU A 684 3.51 9.40 -9.19
C LEU A 684 4.93 8.91 -8.93
N THR A 685 5.25 7.71 -9.42
CA THR A 685 6.51 7.00 -9.18
C THR A 685 6.98 6.30 -10.44
N GLY A 686 8.28 6.01 -10.54
CA GLY A 686 8.87 5.41 -11.73
C GLY A 686 8.44 3.97 -11.99
N ASP A 687 8.03 3.23 -10.97
CA ASP A 687 7.52 1.86 -11.08
C ASP A 687 6.18 1.78 -11.84
N GLN A 688 5.43 2.87 -11.90
CA GLN A 688 4.22 2.97 -12.72
C GLN A 688 4.52 3.06 -14.23
N CYS A 689 5.75 3.37 -14.62
CA CYS A 689 6.14 3.65 -15.99
C CYS A 689 6.84 2.47 -16.66
N CYS A 690 6.49 2.14 -17.91
CA CYS A 690 7.20 1.13 -18.69
C CYS A 690 8.68 1.49 -18.91
N SER A 691 9.00 2.77 -18.92
CA SER A 691 10.36 3.28 -18.95
C SER A 691 11.10 3.15 -17.61
N GLY A 692 10.37 2.91 -16.50
CA GLY A 692 10.91 2.97 -15.16
C GLY A 692 11.23 4.38 -14.66
N TYR A 693 10.79 5.42 -15.37
CA TYR A 693 11.05 6.81 -15.02
C TYR A 693 9.78 7.66 -15.04
N CYS A 694 9.51 8.30 -13.91
CA CYS A 694 8.47 9.30 -13.70
C CYS A 694 9.14 10.64 -13.42
N GLY A 695 9.02 11.58 -14.33
CA GLY A 695 9.72 12.86 -14.27
C GLY A 695 8.83 14.06 -14.52
N PRO A 696 9.31 15.29 -14.24
CA PRO A 696 8.53 16.50 -14.36
C PRO A 696 8.18 16.85 -15.82
N ALA A 697 6.95 17.29 -16.03
CA ALA A 697 6.43 17.88 -17.26
C ALA A 697 5.59 19.13 -16.94
N GLU A 698 5.11 19.86 -17.95
CA GLU A 698 4.33 21.10 -17.76
C GLU A 698 3.05 20.91 -16.92
N ALA A 699 2.44 19.73 -16.96
CA ALA A 699 1.19 19.40 -16.26
C ALA A 699 1.37 18.52 -15.00
N GLY A 700 2.59 18.31 -14.51
CA GLY A 700 2.88 17.44 -13.37
C GLY A 700 3.96 16.40 -13.67
N LEU A 701 3.91 15.24 -13.01
CA LEU A 701 4.82 14.14 -13.29
C LEU A 701 4.24 13.25 -14.39
N VAL A 702 5.07 12.85 -15.36
CA VAL A 702 4.69 11.95 -16.45
C VAL A 702 5.77 10.89 -16.68
N CYS A 703 5.34 9.73 -17.16
CA CYS A 703 6.23 8.68 -17.64
C CYS A 703 7.06 9.20 -18.83
N GLY A 704 8.36 9.00 -18.80
CA GLY A 704 9.25 9.54 -19.81
C GLY A 704 10.53 8.71 -19.96
N THR A 705 11.46 9.25 -20.75
CA THR A 705 12.79 8.65 -20.89
C THR A 705 13.66 9.11 -19.70
N PRO A 706 14.36 8.19 -19.01
CA PRO A 706 15.29 8.58 -17.96
C PRO A 706 16.33 9.60 -18.46
N PRO A 707 16.65 10.63 -17.67
CA PRO A 707 17.70 11.60 -18.05
C PRO A 707 19.07 10.93 -18.11
N ALA A 708 19.97 11.51 -18.89
CA ALA A 708 21.37 11.10 -18.86
C ALA A 708 21.98 11.51 -17.51
N GLY A 709 22.45 10.57 -16.71
CA GLY A 709 23.01 10.77 -15.38
C GLY A 709 22.26 10.00 -14.30
N CYS A 710 22.30 10.50 -13.06
CA CYS A 710 21.58 9.87 -11.97
C CYS A 710 20.07 10.16 -12.03
N VAL A 711 19.27 9.23 -11.52
CA VAL A 711 17.82 9.37 -11.40
C VAL A 711 17.43 9.66 -9.95
N SER A 712 16.32 10.38 -9.75
CA SER A 712 15.79 10.71 -8.43
C SER A 712 15.14 9.49 -7.75
N LEU A 713 14.78 9.65 -6.48
CA LEU A 713 14.04 8.63 -5.70
C LEU A 713 12.82 8.09 -6.47
N SER A 714 12.50 6.83 -6.23
CA SER A 714 11.40 6.09 -6.85
C SER A 714 11.53 5.85 -8.36
N ASN A 715 12.67 6.18 -8.98
CA ASN A 715 12.96 5.87 -10.37
C ASN A 715 13.88 4.65 -10.50
N LYS A 716 13.75 3.96 -11.62
CA LYS A 716 14.46 2.70 -11.88
C LYS A 716 15.97 2.88 -11.93
N CYS A 717 16.69 1.97 -11.29
CA CYS A 717 18.13 1.87 -11.24
C CYS A 717 18.59 0.43 -11.45
N THR A 718 19.87 0.23 -11.70
CA THR A 718 20.52 -1.08 -11.78
C THR A 718 21.65 -1.23 -10.76
N GLN A 719 22.14 -0.12 -10.25
CA GLN A 719 23.22 -0.05 -9.25
C GLN A 719 23.11 1.26 -8.46
N ASN A 720 23.71 1.32 -7.29
CA ASN A 720 23.62 2.48 -6.40
C ASN A 720 24.08 3.78 -7.07
N SER A 721 25.09 3.73 -7.94
CA SER A 721 25.60 4.91 -8.66
C SER A 721 24.60 5.54 -9.65
N ASP A 722 23.55 4.81 -10.02
CA ASP A 722 22.47 5.33 -10.87
C ASP A 722 21.56 6.29 -10.11
N CYS A 723 21.59 6.27 -8.78
CA CYS A 723 20.74 7.09 -7.94
C CYS A 723 21.42 8.42 -7.56
N CYS A 724 20.69 9.52 -7.72
CA CYS A 724 21.12 10.82 -7.20
C CYS A 724 21.18 10.74 -5.66
N GLY A 725 22.34 11.07 -5.07
CA GLY A 725 22.57 10.93 -3.64
C GLY A 725 23.13 9.57 -3.21
N SER A 726 23.59 8.73 -4.14
CA SER A 726 24.23 7.45 -3.81
C SER A 726 25.45 7.57 -2.88
N SER A 727 26.17 8.69 -2.93
CA SER A 727 27.27 8.99 -2.00
C SER A 727 26.82 9.37 -0.58
N THR A 728 25.54 9.60 -0.37
CA THR A 728 24.92 10.07 0.89
C THR A 728 23.89 9.10 1.44
N GLY A 729 23.84 7.88 0.91
CA GLY A 729 23.02 6.80 1.46
C GLY A 729 21.75 6.48 0.67
N ILE A 730 21.55 7.04 -0.51
CA ILE A 730 20.51 6.55 -1.43
C ILE A 730 21.06 5.35 -2.19
N GLU A 731 20.35 4.25 -2.17
CA GLU A 731 20.74 2.99 -2.77
C GLU A 731 19.72 2.53 -3.82
N CYS A 732 20.18 1.67 -4.71
CA CYS A 732 19.32 0.95 -5.63
C CYS A 732 18.73 -0.27 -4.90
N ILE A 733 17.54 -0.13 -4.35
CA ILE A 733 16.82 -1.15 -3.60
C ILE A 733 15.68 -1.65 -4.48
N ASP A 734 15.62 -2.96 -4.70
CA ASP A 734 14.59 -3.61 -5.53
C ASP A 734 14.47 -3.04 -6.96
N GLY A 735 15.59 -2.52 -7.48
CA GLY A 735 15.65 -1.92 -8.80
C GLY A 735 15.16 -0.48 -8.88
N TYR A 736 14.91 0.18 -7.76
CA TYR A 736 14.51 1.58 -7.65
C TYR A 736 15.36 2.34 -6.63
N CYS A 737 15.59 3.62 -6.89
CA CYS A 737 16.33 4.47 -5.97
C CYS A 737 15.52 4.73 -4.71
N ALA A 738 16.01 4.30 -3.57
CA ALA A 738 15.37 4.43 -2.26
C ALA A 738 16.40 4.72 -1.16
N THR A 739 15.93 5.25 -0.04
CA THR A 739 16.72 5.31 1.20
C THR A 739 16.64 3.95 1.90
N PRO A 740 17.76 3.29 2.21
CA PRO A 740 17.73 2.03 2.94
C PRO A 740 17.13 2.24 4.33
N THR A 741 16.27 1.31 4.74
CA THR A 741 15.77 1.25 6.11
C THR A 741 16.94 0.93 7.05
N PRO A 742 17.10 1.63 8.17
CA PRO A 742 18.07 1.22 9.19
C PRO A 742 17.75 -0.20 9.67
N GLN A 743 18.71 -1.10 9.55
CA GLN A 743 18.62 -2.47 10.08
C GLN A 743 18.73 -2.47 11.61
#